data_5bab1cabf5debdaa4a096d731bc3a98d
#
_entry.id   5bab1cabf5debdaa4a096d731bc3a98d
#
_cell.length_a   1.000
_cell.length_b   1.000
_cell.length_c   1.000
_cell.angle_alpha   90.00
_cell.angle_beta   90.00
_cell.angle_gamma   90.00
#
_symmetry.space_group_name_H-M   'P 1'
#
loop_
_entity.id
_entity.type
_entity.pdbx_description
1 polymer ?
#
loop_
_entity_poly.entity_id
_entity_poly.type
_entity_poly.pdbx_seq_one_letter_code
_entity_poly.pdbx_strand_id
1 'polypeptide(L)'
;MKKIDVNFKKPSQQQLNSLLELYQTGRYVDAEKLSVSITEEFPKHPFAWKVLAVVLKQNKRLNESLVASQKSVQLNPQDAEAHSNLGVTLKELGRLNEAQASYKQAITLKPDYAEAHSNLGFTLKEQGRLKEACSAYIKAINLNPDFTGAYQNLGMAIKNVKFNSSNVKLYPLLIRLLSAGNFERPNDLAPSILSLLKHDPLIKNLLLDENFATSLKEANSIIGSLDKLKLLHHLMRVCPLPDLQFERFFVTVRSLLLTNLDNIEASPELIYFLSTLSLHCFTNEYIYFEKDEETELVESLETEIMQTISKSEQPEAIKILCLASYRPLHQYNWSKKLEALDNLEEVKLRLIEEPYTERAIMAEIPMLGKISDDVSSKVKAQYEENPYPRWVKIQIPTKTKSISEICADVNLHLHSESIKNVIAPAILIAGCGTGKHSIGTASGFSDCQVTAVDLSLASLAYAKRKTAELGITNLEYLQADILKLDQLEQEFDIIESVGVLHHMNEPMTGWRVLTDLLKPSGLMRIGLYSELARHNIVKVRKEITLQKVGTSESEIREFRHSLTESNDENHQQLTNWNDFFSLSMLRDLIFHVQEHRFTLPQIKKCLDELGLKFCGFENKDAISSFRELHGQEANIYDLALWHQYEKNNPRAFAAMYQFWCQKL
;
A
#
# COMPACT_ATOMS: atom_id res chain seq x y z
N MET A 1 40.82 55.17 -27.09
CA MET A 1 39.61 54.31 -27.21
C MET A 1 38.77 54.49 -25.96
N LYS A 2 37.65 55.22 -26.07
CA LYS A 2 36.68 55.41 -24.97
C LYS A 2 35.94 54.08 -24.80
N LYS A 3 36.02 53.47 -23.60
CA LYS A 3 35.08 52.41 -23.20
C LYS A 3 33.69 53.00 -23.18
N ILE A 4 32.85 52.51 -24.07
CA ILE A 4 31.39 52.77 -24.02
C ILE A 4 30.87 51.87 -22.90
N ASP A 5 30.63 52.44 -21.72
CA ASP A 5 29.83 51.80 -20.66
C ASP A 5 28.39 51.73 -21.17
N VAL A 6 28.02 50.58 -21.73
CA VAL A 6 26.65 50.28 -22.06
C VAL A 6 25.94 49.94 -20.75
N ASN A 7 25.36 50.96 -20.14
CA ASN A 7 24.55 50.84 -18.95
C ASN A 7 23.25 50.10 -19.35
N PHE A 8 23.24 48.75 -19.24
CA PHE A 8 22.05 47.96 -19.51
C PHE A 8 20.99 48.33 -18.46
N LYS A 9 19.86 48.93 -18.90
CA LYS A 9 18.68 49.12 -18.05
C LYS A 9 18.34 47.79 -17.38
N LYS A 10 18.10 47.83 -16.08
CA LYS A 10 17.64 46.68 -15.31
C LYS A 10 16.18 46.87 -14.88
N PRO A 11 15.37 45.80 -14.73
CA PRO A 11 14.04 45.95 -14.16
C PRO A 11 14.14 46.55 -12.75
N SER A 12 13.14 47.34 -12.38
CA SER A 12 13.07 47.88 -11.02
C SER A 12 12.86 46.76 -10.00
N GLN A 13 13.36 46.96 -8.78
CA GLN A 13 13.14 46.00 -7.70
C GLN A 13 11.64 45.78 -7.42
N GLN A 14 10.83 46.81 -7.61
CA GLN A 14 9.37 46.75 -7.48
C GLN A 14 8.76 45.78 -8.53
N GLN A 15 9.17 45.86 -9.81
CA GLN A 15 8.71 44.93 -10.84
C GLN A 15 9.09 43.46 -10.49
N LEU A 16 10.32 43.21 -9.99
CA LEU A 16 10.76 41.89 -9.64
C LEU A 16 10.02 41.35 -8.41
N ASN A 17 9.77 42.18 -7.40
CA ASN A 17 8.99 41.83 -6.22
C ASN A 17 7.54 41.51 -6.57
N SER A 18 6.89 42.33 -7.40
CA SER A 18 5.53 42.07 -7.89
C SER A 18 5.44 40.81 -8.70
N LEU A 19 6.44 40.50 -9.53
CA LEU A 19 6.50 39.22 -10.28
C LEU A 19 6.60 38.02 -9.34
N LEU A 20 7.44 38.09 -8.31
CA LEU A 20 7.58 37.05 -7.32
C LEU A 20 6.30 36.85 -6.52
N GLU A 21 5.65 37.93 -6.10
CA GLU A 21 4.38 37.91 -5.37
C GLU A 21 3.26 37.24 -6.20
N LEU A 22 3.10 37.64 -7.46
CA LEU A 22 2.12 37.04 -8.38
C LEU A 22 2.36 35.53 -8.54
N TYR A 23 3.60 35.11 -8.64
CA TYR A 23 3.96 33.71 -8.72
C TYR A 23 3.64 32.95 -7.40
N GLN A 24 4.03 33.53 -6.25
CA GLN A 24 3.82 32.90 -4.94
C GLN A 24 2.33 32.81 -4.55
N THR A 25 1.52 33.76 -5.00
CA THR A 25 0.06 33.77 -4.76
C THR A 25 -0.74 32.95 -5.78
N GLY A 26 -0.07 32.24 -6.70
CA GLY A 26 -0.72 31.40 -7.70
C GLY A 26 -1.41 32.15 -8.85
N ARG A 27 -1.21 33.45 -8.97
CA ARG A 27 -1.76 34.30 -10.05
C ARG A 27 -0.95 34.13 -11.34
N TYR A 28 -0.91 32.90 -11.85
CA TYR A 28 0.00 32.54 -12.95
C TYR A 28 -0.26 33.32 -14.26
N VAL A 29 -1.52 33.67 -14.57
CA VAL A 29 -1.85 34.45 -15.77
C VAL A 29 -1.24 35.87 -15.69
N ASP A 30 -1.34 36.49 -14.53
CA ASP A 30 -0.78 37.82 -14.32
C ASP A 30 0.76 37.78 -14.22
N ALA A 31 1.29 36.75 -13.58
CA ALA A 31 2.74 36.49 -13.53
C ALA A 31 3.33 36.28 -14.94
N GLU A 32 2.60 35.56 -15.82
CA GLU A 32 3.02 35.40 -17.22
C GLU A 32 3.08 36.72 -17.96
N LYS A 33 2.00 37.50 -17.91
CA LYS A 33 1.97 38.82 -18.57
C LYS A 33 3.12 39.73 -18.12
N LEU A 34 3.35 39.77 -16.80
CA LEU A 34 4.41 40.62 -16.25
C LEU A 34 5.80 40.09 -16.61
N SER A 35 6.02 38.77 -16.57
CA SER A 35 7.31 38.18 -16.94
C SER A 35 7.63 38.36 -18.41
N VAL A 36 6.63 38.21 -19.31
CA VAL A 36 6.79 38.51 -20.75
C VAL A 36 7.19 39.95 -20.94
N SER A 37 6.44 40.90 -20.35
CA SER A 37 6.78 42.34 -20.45
C SER A 37 8.20 42.66 -19.98
N ILE A 38 8.63 42.05 -18.84
CA ILE A 38 10.00 42.26 -18.33
C ILE A 38 11.02 41.60 -19.26
N THR A 39 10.76 40.44 -19.84
CA THR A 39 11.71 39.78 -20.76
C THR A 39 11.83 40.47 -22.10
N GLU A 40 10.79 41.16 -22.55
CA GLU A 40 10.82 42.01 -23.76
C GLU A 40 11.62 43.30 -23.51
N GLU A 41 11.38 43.96 -22.38
CA GLU A 41 12.06 45.21 -22.03
C GLU A 41 13.51 44.99 -21.59
N PHE A 42 13.77 43.90 -20.86
CA PHE A 42 15.07 43.53 -20.29
C PHE A 42 15.51 42.09 -20.67
N PRO A 43 15.75 41.81 -21.96
CA PRO A 43 15.96 40.43 -22.48
C PRO A 43 17.21 39.71 -21.92
N LYS A 44 18.11 40.47 -21.28
CA LYS A 44 19.34 39.92 -20.63
C LYS A 44 19.17 39.72 -19.13
N HIS A 45 17.97 39.86 -18.56
CA HIS A 45 17.74 39.69 -17.14
C HIS A 45 17.35 38.24 -16.82
N PRO A 46 18.23 37.40 -16.19
CA PRO A 46 18.02 35.95 -16.07
C PRO A 46 16.82 35.59 -15.19
N PHE A 47 16.52 36.35 -14.13
CA PHE A 47 15.44 36.06 -13.20
C PHE A 47 14.05 36.09 -13.87
N ALA A 48 13.78 37.05 -14.74
CA ALA A 48 12.50 37.13 -15.43
C ALA A 48 12.26 35.91 -16.34
N TRP A 49 13.30 35.48 -17.06
CA TRP A 49 13.25 34.22 -17.83
C TRP A 49 13.04 32.98 -16.95
N LYS A 50 13.65 32.95 -15.76
CA LYS A 50 13.47 31.84 -14.80
C LYS A 50 12.01 31.77 -14.35
N VAL A 51 11.39 32.87 -13.95
CA VAL A 51 9.99 32.88 -13.53
C VAL A 51 9.06 32.58 -14.71
N LEU A 52 9.29 33.16 -15.89
CA LEU A 52 8.50 32.88 -17.09
C LEU A 52 8.50 31.39 -17.41
N ALA A 53 9.65 30.71 -17.31
CA ALA A 53 9.76 29.28 -17.56
C ALA A 53 8.87 28.45 -16.62
N VAL A 54 8.87 28.77 -15.32
CA VAL A 54 8.07 28.08 -14.36
C VAL A 54 6.58 28.32 -14.53
N VAL A 55 6.18 29.56 -14.84
CA VAL A 55 4.77 29.92 -15.10
C VAL A 55 4.25 29.24 -16.37
N LEU A 56 5.01 29.26 -17.47
CA LEU A 56 4.66 28.54 -18.71
C LEU A 56 4.50 27.04 -18.50
N LYS A 57 5.33 26.45 -17.66
CA LYS A 57 5.20 25.04 -17.27
C LYS A 57 3.87 24.80 -16.53
N GLN A 58 3.51 25.63 -15.55
CA GLN A 58 2.23 25.52 -14.83
C GLN A 58 1.03 25.62 -15.80
N ASN A 59 1.15 26.46 -16.81
CA ASN A 59 0.15 26.61 -17.88
C ASN A 59 0.21 25.49 -18.95
N LYS A 60 0.99 24.42 -18.72
CA LYS A 60 1.19 23.26 -19.63
C LYS A 60 1.79 23.61 -21.00
N ARG A 61 2.41 24.77 -21.13
CA ARG A 61 3.11 25.23 -22.35
C ARG A 61 4.58 24.83 -22.33
N LEU A 62 4.83 23.50 -22.32
CA LEU A 62 6.16 22.92 -22.04
C LEU A 62 7.25 23.33 -23.05
N ASN A 63 6.94 23.44 -24.33
CA ASN A 63 7.92 23.83 -25.34
C ASN A 63 8.40 25.29 -25.14
N GLU A 64 7.50 26.18 -24.79
CA GLU A 64 7.84 27.58 -24.52
C GLU A 64 8.57 27.72 -23.17
N SER A 65 8.17 26.94 -22.16
CA SER A 65 8.90 26.80 -20.90
C SER A 65 10.34 26.33 -21.13
N LEU A 66 10.56 25.38 -22.05
CA LEU A 66 11.91 24.96 -22.41
C LEU A 66 12.77 26.06 -22.94
N VAL A 67 12.25 26.87 -23.90
CA VAL A 67 12.97 28.00 -24.46
C VAL A 67 13.32 29.02 -23.38
N ALA A 68 12.37 29.35 -22.52
CA ALA A 68 12.59 30.32 -21.42
C ALA A 68 13.61 29.75 -20.38
N SER A 69 13.55 28.46 -20.04
CA SER A 69 14.51 27.80 -19.14
C SER A 69 15.94 27.82 -19.70
N GLN A 70 16.09 27.48 -20.98
CA GLN A 70 17.37 27.52 -21.68
C GLN A 70 17.95 28.91 -21.71
N LYS A 71 17.09 29.93 -21.93
CA LYS A 71 17.51 31.35 -21.93
C LYS A 71 17.97 31.79 -20.54
N SER A 72 17.25 31.38 -19.47
CA SER A 72 17.65 31.65 -18.08
C SER A 72 19.03 31.09 -17.77
N VAL A 73 19.29 29.82 -18.11
CA VAL A 73 20.59 29.16 -17.91
C VAL A 73 21.70 29.82 -18.75
N GLN A 74 21.39 30.19 -20.01
CA GLN A 74 22.36 30.88 -20.87
C GLN A 74 22.79 32.23 -20.29
N LEU A 75 21.87 32.97 -19.67
CA LEU A 75 22.13 34.29 -19.09
C LEU A 75 22.81 34.20 -17.72
N ASN A 76 22.57 33.15 -16.94
CA ASN A 76 23.24 32.88 -15.67
C ASN A 76 23.60 31.41 -15.53
N PRO A 77 24.72 30.94 -16.08
CA PRO A 77 25.13 29.52 -16.03
C PRO A 77 25.50 29.03 -14.62
N GLN A 78 25.65 29.91 -13.64
CA GLN A 78 25.96 29.57 -12.25
C GLN A 78 24.72 29.48 -11.34
N ASP A 79 23.52 29.62 -11.89
CA ASP A 79 22.27 29.51 -11.14
C ASP A 79 21.81 28.03 -11.07
N ALA A 80 22.06 27.39 -9.93
CA ALA A 80 21.67 26.00 -9.67
C ALA A 80 20.15 25.79 -9.81
N GLU A 81 19.33 26.76 -9.40
CA GLU A 81 17.88 26.69 -9.51
C GLU A 81 17.42 26.74 -10.97
N ALA A 82 18.05 27.60 -11.81
CA ALA A 82 17.75 27.64 -13.23
C ALA A 82 18.05 26.31 -13.93
N HIS A 83 19.18 25.64 -13.60
CA HIS A 83 19.46 24.31 -14.10
C HIS A 83 18.47 23.25 -13.60
N SER A 84 18.04 23.34 -12.33
CA SER A 84 17.01 22.43 -11.80
C SER A 84 15.67 22.61 -12.51
N ASN A 85 15.23 23.85 -12.75
CA ASN A 85 13.99 24.17 -13.48
C ASN A 85 14.04 23.71 -14.94
N LEU A 86 15.19 23.85 -15.61
CA LEU A 86 15.41 23.28 -16.95
C LEU A 86 15.27 21.75 -16.92
N GLY A 87 15.86 21.09 -15.92
CA GLY A 87 15.73 19.65 -15.72
C GLY A 87 14.27 19.22 -15.54
N VAL A 88 13.46 19.96 -14.77
CA VAL A 88 12.02 19.67 -14.58
C VAL A 88 11.27 19.76 -15.91
N THR A 89 11.48 20.83 -16.69
CA THR A 89 10.82 21.00 -17.99
C THR A 89 11.21 19.91 -18.99
N LEU A 90 12.49 19.56 -19.05
CA LEU A 90 13.00 18.47 -19.90
C LEU A 90 12.42 17.11 -19.51
N LYS A 91 12.30 16.83 -18.21
CA LYS A 91 11.66 15.63 -17.70
C LYS A 91 10.20 15.52 -18.13
N GLU A 92 9.42 16.58 -18.00
CA GLU A 92 8.01 16.61 -18.42
C GLU A 92 7.84 16.45 -19.94
N LEU A 93 8.86 16.83 -20.73
CA LEU A 93 8.94 16.57 -22.17
C LEU A 93 9.45 15.16 -22.52
N GLY A 94 9.71 14.29 -21.52
CA GLY A 94 10.26 12.95 -21.73
C GLY A 94 11.75 12.91 -22.12
N ARG A 95 12.46 14.06 -22.13
CA ARG A 95 13.87 14.18 -22.49
C ARG A 95 14.77 13.84 -21.30
N LEU A 96 14.66 12.59 -20.81
CA LEU A 96 15.24 12.14 -19.52
C LEU A 96 16.75 12.29 -19.43
N ASN A 97 17.49 12.04 -20.52
CA ASN A 97 18.96 12.15 -20.50
C ASN A 97 19.42 13.61 -20.30
N GLU A 98 18.73 14.57 -20.94
CA GLU A 98 19.04 15.98 -20.82
C GLU A 98 18.59 16.54 -19.45
N ALA A 99 17.45 16.06 -18.94
CA ALA A 99 17.00 16.37 -17.59
C ALA A 99 18.05 15.91 -16.55
N GLN A 100 18.56 14.69 -16.67
CA GLN A 100 19.61 14.15 -15.82
C GLN A 100 20.89 15.03 -15.86
N ALA A 101 21.32 15.47 -17.03
CA ALA A 101 22.46 16.36 -17.17
C ALA A 101 22.24 17.70 -16.47
N SER A 102 21.06 18.29 -16.63
CA SER A 102 20.67 19.54 -16.00
C SER A 102 20.63 19.45 -14.47
N TYR A 103 20.07 18.36 -13.90
CA TYR A 103 20.10 18.13 -12.44
C TYR A 103 21.51 17.90 -11.92
N LYS A 104 22.35 17.16 -12.62
CA LYS A 104 23.76 17.00 -12.24
C LYS A 104 24.51 18.32 -12.20
N GLN A 105 24.24 19.22 -13.17
CA GLN A 105 24.82 20.56 -13.17
C GLN A 105 24.31 21.38 -11.97
N ALA A 106 23.01 21.34 -11.68
CA ALA A 106 22.45 22.00 -10.49
C ALA A 106 23.13 21.51 -9.19
N ILE A 107 23.33 20.20 -9.04
CA ILE A 107 24.02 19.59 -7.89
C ILE A 107 25.50 19.98 -7.85
N THR A 108 26.17 20.08 -8.99
CA THR A 108 27.57 20.53 -9.05
C THR A 108 27.71 21.95 -8.54
N LEU A 109 26.77 22.83 -8.90
CA LEU A 109 26.74 24.24 -8.48
C LEU A 109 26.30 24.40 -7.01
N LYS A 110 25.38 23.53 -6.55
CA LYS A 110 24.84 23.55 -5.19
C LYS A 110 24.74 22.08 -4.68
N PRO A 111 25.81 21.54 -4.06
CA PRO A 111 25.85 20.13 -3.62
C PRO A 111 24.81 19.75 -2.54
N ASP A 112 24.31 20.72 -1.79
CA ASP A 112 23.30 20.60 -0.76
C ASP A 112 21.85 20.84 -1.25
N TYR A 113 21.64 20.82 -2.57
CA TYR A 113 20.32 21.06 -3.17
C TYR A 113 19.45 19.77 -3.13
N ALA A 114 18.74 19.57 -2.02
CA ALA A 114 17.93 18.37 -1.77
C ALA A 114 16.91 18.08 -2.88
N GLU A 115 16.21 19.11 -3.38
CA GLU A 115 15.22 18.98 -4.45
C GLU A 115 15.85 18.50 -5.77
N ALA A 116 17.06 19.00 -6.11
CA ALA A 116 17.77 18.56 -7.31
C ALA A 116 18.19 17.09 -7.21
N HIS A 117 18.63 16.64 -6.03
CA HIS A 117 18.90 15.20 -5.77
C HIS A 117 17.63 14.36 -5.89
N SER A 118 16.49 14.81 -5.35
CA SER A 118 15.23 14.09 -5.46
C SER A 118 14.75 14.01 -6.92
N ASN A 119 14.81 15.10 -7.66
CA ASN A 119 14.43 15.16 -9.08
C ASN A 119 15.34 14.28 -9.96
N LEU A 120 16.65 14.25 -9.66
CA LEU A 120 17.59 13.33 -10.29
C LEU A 120 17.19 11.88 -10.01
N GLY A 121 16.83 11.55 -8.76
CA GLY A 121 16.34 10.23 -8.38
C GLY A 121 15.11 9.82 -9.17
N PHE A 122 14.13 10.72 -9.30
CA PHE A 122 12.95 10.46 -10.11
C PHE A 122 13.31 10.18 -11.58
N THR A 123 14.17 10.99 -12.17
CA THR A 123 14.61 10.81 -13.57
C THR A 123 15.34 9.46 -13.76
N LEU A 124 16.18 9.07 -12.81
CA LEU A 124 16.88 7.78 -12.83
C LEU A 124 15.89 6.60 -12.69
N LYS A 125 14.83 6.75 -11.87
CA LYS A 125 13.76 5.75 -11.74
C LYS A 125 13.03 5.54 -13.07
N GLU A 126 12.65 6.62 -13.75
CA GLU A 126 12.02 6.57 -15.08
C GLU A 126 12.94 5.94 -16.15
N GLN A 127 14.25 6.02 -15.98
CA GLN A 127 15.25 5.33 -16.81
C GLN A 127 15.48 3.86 -16.40
N GLY A 128 14.76 3.31 -15.40
CA GLY A 128 14.93 1.96 -14.88
C GLY A 128 16.16 1.77 -13.99
N ARG A 129 16.91 2.83 -13.65
CA ARG A 129 18.14 2.80 -12.85
C ARG A 129 17.85 2.90 -11.36
N LEU A 130 17.08 1.92 -10.83
CA LEU A 130 16.51 1.97 -9.48
C LEU A 130 17.55 2.13 -8.36
N LYS A 131 18.70 1.46 -8.43
CA LYS A 131 19.75 1.56 -7.40
C LYS A 131 20.32 2.97 -7.30
N GLU A 132 20.54 3.62 -8.43
CA GLU A 132 21.04 4.99 -8.48
C GLU A 132 19.95 5.99 -8.06
N ALA A 133 18.69 5.73 -8.42
CA ALA A 133 17.55 6.51 -7.95
C ALA A 133 17.46 6.49 -6.42
N CYS A 134 17.53 5.30 -5.80
CA CYS A 134 17.56 5.17 -4.35
C CYS A 134 18.71 5.97 -3.72
N SER A 135 19.91 5.91 -4.31
CA SER A 135 21.06 6.66 -3.80
C SER A 135 20.84 8.18 -3.85
N ALA A 136 20.20 8.68 -4.91
CA ALA A 136 19.87 10.09 -5.06
C ALA A 136 18.78 10.53 -4.05
N TYR A 137 17.73 9.73 -3.83
CA TYR A 137 16.72 10.00 -2.81
C TYR A 137 17.28 9.99 -1.39
N ILE A 138 18.13 9.02 -1.06
CA ILE A 138 18.85 8.97 0.23
C ILE A 138 19.66 10.23 0.45
N LYS A 139 20.36 10.72 -0.58
CA LYS A 139 21.11 11.96 -0.50
C LYS A 139 20.20 13.16 -0.25
N ALA A 140 19.06 13.24 -0.93
CA ALA A 140 18.05 14.29 -0.72
C ALA A 140 17.52 14.29 0.73
N ILE A 141 17.19 13.10 1.28
CA ILE A 141 16.72 12.93 2.66
C ILE A 141 17.80 13.31 3.68
N ASN A 142 19.06 12.93 3.45
CA ASN A 142 20.16 13.29 4.35
C ASN A 142 20.42 14.80 4.38
N LEU A 143 20.14 15.51 3.28
CA LEU A 143 20.25 16.97 3.17
C LEU A 143 19.03 17.69 3.78
N ASN A 144 17.86 17.12 3.61
CA ASN A 144 16.61 17.62 4.20
C ASN A 144 15.81 16.45 4.79
N PRO A 145 15.97 16.16 6.10
CA PRO A 145 15.29 15.04 6.78
C PRO A 145 13.75 15.14 6.79
N ASP A 146 13.18 16.30 6.55
CA ASP A 146 11.74 16.51 6.51
C ASP A 146 11.15 16.51 5.08
N PHE A 147 11.96 16.16 4.09
CA PHE A 147 11.54 16.13 2.70
C PHE A 147 10.64 14.93 2.39
N THR A 148 9.36 15.04 2.74
CA THR A 148 8.30 14.02 2.55
C THR A 148 8.30 13.41 1.15
N GLY A 149 8.41 14.23 0.10
CA GLY A 149 8.42 13.75 -1.29
C GLY A 149 9.60 12.83 -1.63
N ALA A 150 10.76 13.06 -1.00
CA ALA A 150 11.92 12.17 -1.20
C ALA A 150 11.72 10.81 -0.53
N TYR A 151 11.06 10.75 0.64
CA TYR A 151 10.67 9.48 1.29
C TYR A 151 9.66 8.70 0.46
N GLN A 152 8.61 9.36 -0.06
CA GLN A 152 7.62 8.72 -0.93
C GLN A 152 8.27 8.12 -2.17
N ASN A 153 9.11 8.90 -2.84
CA ASN A 153 9.85 8.44 -4.01
C ASN A 153 10.83 7.30 -3.71
N LEU A 154 11.50 7.35 -2.56
CA LEU A 154 12.36 6.28 -2.09
C LEU A 154 11.56 4.99 -1.83
N GLY A 155 10.41 5.07 -1.16
CA GLY A 155 9.52 3.95 -0.92
C GLY A 155 9.08 3.28 -2.22
N MET A 156 8.58 4.08 -3.18
CA MET A 156 8.18 3.59 -4.51
C MET A 156 9.35 2.95 -5.28
N ALA A 157 10.57 3.44 -5.11
CA ALA A 157 11.73 2.86 -5.79
C ALA A 157 12.20 1.57 -5.13
N ILE A 158 12.18 1.50 -3.79
CA ILE A 158 12.70 0.35 -3.01
C ILE A 158 11.81 -0.87 -3.17
N LYS A 159 10.49 -0.76 -3.22
CA LYS A 159 9.57 -1.91 -3.26
C LYS A 159 9.87 -2.93 -4.36
N ASN A 160 10.53 -2.50 -5.44
CA ASN A 160 10.92 -3.35 -6.57
C ASN A 160 12.43 -3.71 -6.56
N VAL A 161 13.16 -3.39 -5.48
CA VAL A 161 14.60 -3.67 -5.39
C VAL A 161 14.84 -4.97 -4.67
N LYS A 162 15.53 -5.92 -5.30
CA LYS A 162 16.12 -7.08 -4.64
C LYS A 162 17.57 -6.75 -4.29
N PHE A 163 17.85 -6.66 -3.00
CA PHE A 163 19.21 -6.45 -2.51
C PHE A 163 20.01 -7.75 -2.57
N ASN A 164 21.29 -7.67 -2.91
CA ASN A 164 22.21 -8.80 -2.99
C ASN A 164 23.42 -8.62 -2.05
N SER A 165 23.39 -7.64 -1.19
CA SER A 165 24.42 -7.36 -0.18
C SER A 165 23.81 -6.56 0.97
N SER A 166 24.42 -6.65 2.16
CA SER A 166 24.06 -5.86 3.33
C SER A 166 24.34 -4.37 3.12
N ASN A 167 23.46 -3.52 3.64
CA ASN A 167 23.66 -2.08 3.71
C ASN A 167 22.97 -1.50 4.96
N VAL A 168 23.62 -1.64 6.10
CA VAL A 168 23.10 -1.19 7.41
C VAL A 168 22.83 0.31 7.48
N LYS A 169 23.45 1.12 6.60
CA LYS A 169 23.19 2.57 6.52
C LYS A 169 21.76 2.91 6.07
N LEU A 170 21.07 1.96 5.43
CA LEU A 170 19.66 2.12 5.03
C LEU A 170 18.69 1.88 6.18
N TYR A 171 19.08 1.16 7.24
CA TYR A 171 18.15 0.74 8.29
C TYR A 171 17.37 1.88 8.96
N PRO A 172 18.01 2.99 9.39
CA PRO A 172 17.27 4.11 9.97
C PRO A 172 16.24 4.73 9.02
N LEU A 173 16.58 4.81 7.72
CA LEU A 173 15.67 5.36 6.71
C LEU A 173 14.48 4.43 6.46
N LEU A 174 14.72 3.11 6.39
CA LEU A 174 13.67 2.11 6.22
C LEU A 174 12.75 2.06 7.45
N ILE A 175 13.30 2.16 8.66
CA ILE A 175 12.50 2.28 9.89
C ILE A 175 11.60 3.52 9.81
N ARG A 176 12.13 4.66 9.37
CA ARG A 176 11.35 5.88 9.22
C ARG A 176 10.24 5.74 8.15
N LEU A 177 10.53 5.07 7.03
CA LEU A 177 9.52 4.76 6.00
C LEU A 177 8.39 3.89 6.56
N LEU A 178 8.73 2.86 7.35
CA LEU A 178 7.75 1.97 7.97
C LEU A 178 6.97 2.65 9.11
N SER A 179 7.58 3.61 9.82
CA SER A 179 6.97 4.32 10.95
C SER A 179 5.96 5.35 10.49
N ALA A 180 6.26 6.09 9.43
CA ALA A 180 5.39 7.11 8.90
C ALA A 180 4.32 6.48 8.00
N GLY A 181 3.07 6.45 8.48
CA GLY A 181 1.93 5.79 7.81
C GLY A 181 1.48 6.38 6.47
N ASN A 182 2.22 7.34 5.89
CA ASN A 182 1.81 8.10 4.70
C ASN A 182 2.77 7.93 3.49
N PHE A 183 3.76 7.04 3.54
CA PHE A 183 4.69 6.87 2.42
C PHE A 183 4.34 5.67 1.54
N GLU A 184 4.63 4.46 1.99
CA GLU A 184 4.31 3.20 1.31
C GLU A 184 3.78 2.19 2.32
N ARG A 185 3.01 1.22 1.85
CA ARG A 185 2.48 0.17 2.71
C ARG A 185 3.61 -0.75 3.16
N PRO A 186 3.70 -1.11 4.46
CA PRO A 186 4.73 -2.03 4.95
C PRO A 186 4.79 -3.34 4.18
N ASN A 187 3.63 -3.92 3.83
CA ASN A 187 3.55 -5.17 3.06
C ASN A 187 4.22 -5.07 1.68
N ASP A 188 4.17 -3.90 1.04
CA ASP A 188 4.79 -3.69 -0.29
C ASP A 188 6.32 -3.54 -0.18
N LEU A 189 6.81 -3.07 0.96
CA LEU A 189 8.25 -2.91 1.25
C LEU A 189 8.89 -4.17 1.82
N ALA A 190 8.11 -5.05 2.46
CA ALA A 190 8.61 -6.21 3.18
C ALA A 190 9.51 -7.12 2.33
N PRO A 191 9.16 -7.52 1.08
CA PRO A 191 10.03 -8.39 0.28
C PRO A 191 11.43 -7.79 0.03
N SER A 192 11.49 -6.49 -0.24
CA SER A 192 12.75 -5.79 -0.48
C SER A 192 13.57 -5.66 0.81
N ILE A 193 12.94 -5.30 1.92
CA ILE A 193 13.59 -5.20 3.23
C ILE A 193 14.11 -6.56 3.68
N LEU A 194 13.33 -7.63 3.52
CA LEU A 194 13.77 -8.99 3.83
C LEU A 194 14.95 -9.42 2.97
N SER A 195 14.95 -9.07 1.66
CA SER A 195 16.09 -9.34 0.79
C SER A 195 17.38 -8.63 1.25
N LEU A 196 17.27 -7.45 1.87
CA LEU A 196 18.38 -6.72 2.47
C LEU A 196 18.84 -7.40 3.77
N LEU A 197 17.91 -7.75 4.66
CA LEU A 197 18.17 -8.38 5.95
C LEU A 197 18.82 -9.77 5.80
N LYS A 198 18.47 -10.55 4.77
CA LYS A 198 19.10 -11.85 4.47
C LYS A 198 20.62 -11.76 4.29
N HIS A 199 21.16 -10.59 4.01
CA HIS A 199 22.60 -10.36 3.88
C HIS A 199 23.23 -9.73 5.13
N ASP A 200 22.44 -9.48 6.19
CA ASP A 200 22.97 -8.93 7.44
C ASP A 200 23.85 -9.98 8.15
N PRO A 201 25.09 -9.61 8.57
CA PRO A 201 25.99 -10.55 9.24
C PRO A 201 25.41 -11.22 10.49
N LEU A 202 24.48 -10.56 11.18
CA LEU A 202 23.88 -11.07 12.42
C LEU A 202 22.89 -12.21 12.19
N ILE A 203 22.25 -12.28 11.02
CA ILE A 203 21.17 -13.25 10.76
C ILE A 203 21.44 -14.15 9.55
N LYS A 204 22.33 -13.76 8.65
CA LYS A 204 22.58 -14.48 7.39
C LYS A 204 22.85 -15.98 7.60
N ASN A 205 23.72 -16.33 8.52
CA ASN A 205 24.11 -17.72 8.76
C ASN A 205 22.98 -18.49 9.45
N LEU A 206 22.20 -17.82 10.32
CA LEU A 206 21.06 -18.42 11.02
C LEU A 206 19.93 -18.80 10.07
N LEU A 207 19.70 -18.02 9.03
CA LEU A 207 18.66 -18.30 8.02
C LEU A 207 19.06 -19.44 7.06
N LEU A 208 20.35 -19.71 6.92
CA LEU A 208 20.88 -20.75 6.02
C LEU A 208 21.07 -22.10 6.73
N ASP A 209 21.25 -22.09 8.04
CA ASP A 209 21.43 -23.30 8.86
C ASP A 209 20.07 -23.79 9.36
N GLU A 210 19.70 -25.01 8.99
CA GLU A 210 18.42 -25.61 9.43
C GLU A 210 18.46 -26.04 10.91
N ASN A 211 19.65 -26.24 11.45
CA ASN A 211 19.89 -26.64 12.85
C ASN A 211 20.56 -25.51 13.66
N PHE A 212 20.30 -24.27 13.34
CA PHE A 212 20.96 -23.09 13.92
C PHE A 212 20.77 -22.95 15.45
N ALA A 213 19.74 -23.57 16.02
CA ALA A 213 19.47 -23.54 17.45
C ALA A 213 18.90 -24.90 17.89
N THR A 214 19.70 -25.65 18.65
CA THR A 214 19.31 -26.94 19.22
C THR A 214 19.19 -26.87 20.74
N SER A 215 19.55 -25.72 21.34
CA SER A 215 19.52 -25.52 22.79
C SER A 215 19.03 -24.11 23.15
N LEU A 216 18.50 -24.00 24.38
CA LEU A 216 18.08 -22.72 24.95
C LEU A 216 19.25 -21.70 25.02
N LYS A 217 20.46 -22.14 25.31
CA LYS A 217 21.65 -21.25 25.35
C LYS A 217 21.94 -20.62 24.01
N GLU A 218 21.80 -21.39 22.93
CA GLU A 218 21.94 -20.88 21.57
C GLU A 218 20.83 -19.91 21.23
N ALA A 219 19.56 -20.23 21.57
CA ALA A 219 18.42 -19.36 21.37
C ALA A 219 18.61 -17.99 22.07
N ASN A 220 19.04 -17.99 23.34
CA ASN A 220 19.29 -16.75 24.09
C ASN A 220 20.44 -15.91 23.48
N SER A 221 21.51 -16.55 23.02
CA SER A 221 22.62 -15.86 22.32
C SER A 221 22.16 -15.22 21.03
N ILE A 222 21.30 -15.92 20.28
CA ILE A 222 20.70 -15.44 19.03
C ILE A 222 19.79 -14.24 19.31
N ILE A 223 18.90 -14.31 20.30
CA ILE A 223 17.98 -13.24 20.69
C ILE A 223 18.75 -11.98 21.09
N GLY A 224 19.80 -12.11 21.90
CA GLY A 224 20.69 -10.97 22.25
C GLY A 224 21.37 -10.35 21.04
N SER A 225 21.63 -11.12 19.97
CA SER A 225 22.15 -10.61 18.71
C SER A 225 21.06 -9.92 17.87
N LEU A 226 19.85 -10.48 17.85
CA LEU A 226 18.69 -9.94 17.12
C LEU A 226 18.22 -8.59 17.68
N ASP A 227 18.40 -8.32 18.98
CA ASP A 227 18.06 -7.01 19.57
C ASP A 227 18.72 -5.85 18.82
N LYS A 228 19.87 -6.06 18.19
CA LYS A 228 20.57 -5.08 17.37
C LYS A 228 19.89 -4.84 16.01
N LEU A 229 19.04 -5.76 15.53
CA LEU A 229 18.34 -5.67 14.25
C LEU A 229 17.01 -4.91 14.39
N LYS A 230 17.06 -3.66 14.81
CA LYS A 230 15.84 -2.84 15.02
C LYS A 230 14.93 -2.76 13.79
N LEU A 231 15.49 -2.84 12.56
CA LEU A 231 14.70 -2.87 11.33
C LEU A 231 13.85 -4.13 11.24
N LEU A 232 14.38 -5.31 11.62
CA LEU A 232 13.61 -6.56 11.64
C LEU A 232 12.47 -6.48 12.64
N HIS A 233 12.75 -6.06 13.88
CA HIS A 233 11.74 -5.86 14.91
C HIS A 233 10.64 -4.90 14.47
N HIS A 234 11.01 -3.81 13.80
CA HIS A 234 10.03 -2.85 13.32
C HIS A 234 9.15 -3.43 12.22
N LEU A 235 9.75 -4.17 11.28
CA LEU A 235 9.02 -4.83 10.20
C LEU A 235 8.03 -5.88 10.74
N MET A 236 8.46 -6.73 11.70
CA MET A 236 7.63 -7.75 12.36
C MET A 236 6.37 -7.17 13.00
N ARG A 237 6.44 -5.94 13.54
CA ARG A 237 5.31 -5.29 14.21
C ARG A 237 4.26 -4.75 13.25
N VAL A 238 4.61 -4.47 11.99
CA VAL A 238 3.75 -3.69 11.09
C VAL A 238 3.18 -4.48 9.91
N CYS A 239 3.73 -5.67 9.60
CA CYS A 239 3.20 -6.53 8.54
C CYS A 239 3.63 -8.00 8.71
N PRO A 240 2.92 -8.94 8.06
CA PRO A 240 3.41 -10.30 7.84
C PRO A 240 4.72 -10.27 7.05
N LEU A 241 5.59 -11.25 7.28
CA LEU A 241 6.87 -11.39 6.60
C LEU A 241 6.78 -12.44 5.50
N PRO A 242 6.73 -12.06 4.20
CA PRO A 242 6.57 -13.00 3.10
C PRO A 242 7.89 -13.70 2.74
N ASP A 243 8.37 -14.57 3.65
CA ASP A 243 9.63 -15.30 3.49
C ASP A 243 9.71 -16.55 4.36
N LEU A 244 9.79 -17.72 3.74
CA LEU A 244 9.82 -19.02 4.44
C LEU A 244 11.08 -19.23 5.29
N GLN A 245 12.22 -18.60 4.98
CA GLN A 245 13.42 -18.75 5.82
C GLN A 245 13.26 -18.00 7.15
N PHE A 246 12.67 -16.79 7.11
CA PHE A 246 12.32 -16.08 8.34
C PHE A 246 11.22 -16.78 9.12
N GLU A 247 10.22 -17.34 8.45
CA GLU A 247 9.17 -18.12 9.10
C GLU A 247 9.76 -19.32 9.84
N ARG A 248 10.55 -20.15 9.16
CA ARG A 248 11.23 -21.29 9.79
C ARG A 248 12.06 -20.86 11.00
N PHE A 249 12.79 -19.75 10.87
CA PHE A 249 13.57 -19.18 11.95
C PHE A 249 12.68 -18.84 13.16
N PHE A 250 11.57 -18.13 12.98
CA PHE A 250 10.68 -17.76 14.08
C PHE A 250 9.94 -18.93 14.69
N VAL A 251 9.50 -19.89 13.88
CA VAL A 251 8.88 -21.13 14.35
C VAL A 251 9.85 -21.92 15.26
N THR A 252 11.11 -22.08 14.83
CA THR A 252 12.12 -22.79 15.64
C THR A 252 12.39 -22.08 16.97
N VAL A 253 12.61 -20.75 16.94
CA VAL A 253 12.87 -19.99 18.17
C VAL A 253 11.64 -20.00 19.09
N ARG A 254 10.43 -19.85 18.55
CA ARG A 254 9.18 -19.90 19.31
C ARG A 254 9.03 -21.24 20.03
N SER A 255 9.24 -22.35 19.32
CA SER A 255 9.16 -23.70 19.85
C SER A 255 10.18 -23.95 20.97
N LEU A 256 11.44 -23.52 20.78
CA LEU A 256 12.48 -23.65 21.81
C LEU A 256 12.17 -22.84 23.09
N LEU A 257 11.60 -21.65 22.93
CA LEU A 257 11.20 -20.81 24.08
C LEU A 257 10.05 -21.47 24.85
N LEU A 258 9.04 -22.01 24.16
CA LEU A 258 7.92 -22.69 24.79
C LEU A 258 8.37 -23.94 25.55
N THR A 259 9.15 -24.80 24.91
CA THR A 259 9.61 -26.07 25.50
C THR A 259 10.55 -25.93 26.71
N ASN A 260 11.16 -24.76 26.87
CA ASN A 260 12.11 -24.46 27.94
C ASN A 260 11.63 -23.34 28.88
N LEU A 261 10.38 -22.96 28.84
CA LEU A 261 9.84 -21.73 29.45
C LEU A 261 10.16 -21.61 30.96
N ASP A 262 10.08 -22.74 31.71
CA ASP A 262 10.36 -22.78 33.14
C ASP A 262 11.87 -22.64 33.49
N ASN A 263 12.75 -22.78 32.51
CA ASN A 263 14.20 -22.69 32.67
C ASN A 263 14.79 -21.38 32.09
N ILE A 264 13.92 -20.45 31.67
CA ILE A 264 14.35 -19.20 31.03
C ILE A 264 14.37 -18.08 32.06
N GLU A 265 15.52 -17.41 32.16
CA GLU A 265 15.61 -16.12 32.87
C GLU A 265 15.13 -14.99 31.96
N ALA A 266 14.18 -14.19 32.44
CA ALA A 266 13.59 -13.09 31.70
C ALA A 266 14.57 -11.91 31.60
N SER A 267 15.36 -11.83 30.53
CA SER A 267 16.18 -10.65 30.23
C SER A 267 15.36 -9.57 29.48
N PRO A 268 15.76 -8.29 29.54
CA PRO A 268 15.11 -7.22 28.77
C PRO A 268 15.09 -7.50 27.27
N GLU A 269 16.14 -8.07 26.71
CA GLU A 269 16.25 -8.43 25.28
C GLU A 269 15.25 -9.52 24.92
N LEU A 270 15.07 -10.52 25.78
CA LEU A 270 14.12 -11.60 25.59
C LEU A 270 12.67 -11.08 25.66
N ILE A 271 12.35 -10.25 26.66
CA ILE A 271 11.02 -9.62 26.78
C ILE A 271 10.74 -8.76 25.52
N TYR A 272 11.70 -7.98 25.05
CA TYR A 272 11.54 -7.17 23.85
C TYR A 272 11.33 -8.04 22.60
N PHE A 273 12.09 -9.13 22.46
CA PHE A 273 11.93 -10.07 21.35
C PHE A 273 10.57 -10.75 21.37
N LEU A 274 10.14 -11.32 22.53
CA LEU A 274 8.85 -11.96 22.68
C LEU A 274 7.69 -11.00 22.49
N SER A 275 7.80 -9.75 22.94
CA SER A 275 6.82 -8.70 22.64
C SER A 275 6.68 -8.46 21.14
N THR A 276 7.80 -8.43 20.43
CA THR A 276 7.79 -8.27 18.97
C THR A 276 7.24 -9.51 18.27
N LEU A 277 7.60 -10.72 18.74
CA LEU A 277 7.12 -11.97 18.17
C LEU A 277 5.61 -12.14 18.38
N SER A 278 5.09 -11.83 19.59
CA SER A 278 3.65 -11.87 19.86
C SER A 278 2.86 -10.92 18.97
N LEU A 279 3.34 -9.69 18.77
CA LEU A 279 2.76 -8.72 17.84
C LEU A 279 2.82 -9.22 16.38
N HIS A 280 3.90 -9.88 16.01
CA HIS A 280 4.05 -10.47 14.68
C HIS A 280 3.08 -11.63 14.46
N CYS A 281 2.97 -12.55 15.41
CA CYS A 281 2.03 -13.67 15.34
C CYS A 281 0.57 -13.20 15.32
N PHE A 282 0.25 -12.12 16.03
CA PHE A 282 -1.06 -11.46 15.95
C PHE A 282 -1.29 -10.81 14.57
N THR A 283 -0.26 -10.20 13.99
CA THR A 283 -0.35 -9.53 12.68
C THR A 283 -0.49 -10.52 11.53
N ASN A 284 0.16 -11.69 11.60
CA ASN A 284 0.02 -12.77 10.62
C ASN A 284 -1.13 -13.76 10.96
N GLU A 285 -1.91 -13.44 12.02
CA GLU A 285 -3.09 -14.18 12.46
C GLU A 285 -2.75 -15.65 12.81
N TYR A 286 -1.60 -15.84 13.45
CA TYR A 286 -1.12 -17.15 13.92
C TYR A 286 -1.03 -18.22 12.82
N ILE A 287 -0.67 -17.83 11.60
CA ILE A 287 -0.58 -18.71 10.44
C ILE A 287 0.52 -19.80 10.57
N TYR A 288 1.47 -19.62 11.49
CA TYR A 288 2.58 -20.54 11.66
C TYR A 288 2.13 -21.92 12.11
N PHE A 289 2.73 -22.94 11.51
CA PHE A 289 2.48 -24.34 11.89
C PHE A 289 2.83 -24.58 13.37
N GLU A 290 2.03 -25.39 14.02
CA GLU A 290 2.14 -25.78 15.42
C GLU A 290 2.11 -27.31 15.48
N LYS A 291 3.09 -27.91 16.18
CA LYS A 291 3.16 -29.34 16.37
C LYS A 291 2.25 -29.78 17.54
N ASP A 292 1.80 -31.04 17.55
CA ASP A 292 0.93 -31.56 18.61
C ASP A 292 1.54 -31.35 20.00
N GLU A 293 2.86 -31.57 20.15
CA GLU A 293 3.58 -31.36 21.42
C GLU A 293 3.57 -29.89 21.86
N GLU A 294 3.63 -28.96 20.91
CA GLU A 294 3.51 -27.51 21.21
C GLU A 294 2.09 -27.17 21.65
N THR A 295 1.07 -27.78 21.04
CA THR A 295 -0.34 -27.59 21.40
C THR A 295 -0.59 -28.00 22.83
N GLU A 296 -0.11 -29.19 23.26
CA GLU A 296 -0.22 -29.64 24.64
C GLU A 296 0.46 -28.69 25.64
N LEU A 297 1.65 -28.19 25.31
CA LEU A 297 2.36 -27.25 26.15
C LEU A 297 1.63 -25.86 26.24
N VAL A 298 1.05 -25.40 25.14
CA VAL A 298 0.25 -24.16 25.12
C VAL A 298 -0.99 -24.30 25.98
N GLU A 299 -1.74 -25.43 25.91
CA GLU A 299 -2.90 -25.72 26.75
C GLU A 299 -2.54 -25.78 28.23
N SER A 300 -1.38 -26.39 28.56
CA SER A 300 -0.85 -26.38 29.91
C SER A 300 -0.54 -24.97 30.42
N LEU A 301 0.10 -24.16 29.59
CA LEU A 301 0.44 -22.75 29.89
C LEU A 301 -0.82 -21.89 30.07
N GLU A 302 -1.85 -22.08 29.24
CA GLU A 302 -3.16 -21.43 29.41
C GLU A 302 -3.77 -21.74 30.77
N THR A 303 -3.74 -23.04 31.17
CA THR A 303 -4.26 -23.50 32.45
C THR A 303 -3.50 -22.89 33.62
N GLU A 304 -2.19 -22.86 33.56
CA GLU A 304 -1.32 -22.25 34.57
C GLU A 304 -1.61 -20.74 34.77
N ILE A 305 -1.66 -19.99 33.67
CA ILE A 305 -1.97 -18.54 33.68
C ILE A 305 -3.36 -18.31 34.30
N MET A 306 -4.36 -19.08 33.89
CA MET A 306 -5.72 -18.98 34.44
C MET A 306 -5.75 -19.28 35.93
N GLN A 307 -5.04 -20.31 36.40
CA GLN A 307 -4.95 -20.65 37.83
C GLN A 307 -4.27 -19.55 38.65
N THR A 308 -3.19 -18.95 38.12
CA THR A 308 -2.47 -17.85 38.77
C THR A 308 -3.39 -16.65 38.95
N ILE A 309 -4.10 -16.24 37.89
CA ILE A 309 -5.05 -15.12 37.94
C ILE A 309 -6.24 -15.42 38.87
N SER A 310 -6.70 -16.67 38.95
CA SER A 310 -7.80 -17.06 39.84
C SER A 310 -7.44 -16.91 41.32
N LYS A 311 -6.15 -17.03 41.66
CA LYS A 311 -5.60 -16.77 43.00
C LYS A 311 -5.34 -15.28 43.26
N SER A 312 -5.71 -14.39 42.35
CA SER A 312 -5.39 -12.95 42.40
C SER A 312 -3.89 -12.64 42.34
N GLU A 313 -3.13 -13.54 41.74
CA GLU A 313 -1.69 -13.37 41.48
C GLU A 313 -1.50 -12.96 40.01
N GLN A 314 -0.36 -12.31 39.69
CA GLN A 314 -0.02 -11.94 38.34
C GLN A 314 0.94 -12.96 37.71
N PRO A 315 0.63 -13.51 36.52
CA PRO A 315 1.55 -14.34 35.78
C PRO A 315 2.79 -13.56 35.34
N GLU A 316 3.91 -14.23 35.18
CA GLU A 316 5.12 -13.61 34.64
C GLU A 316 4.90 -13.11 33.20
N ALA A 317 5.44 -11.93 32.86
CA ALA A 317 5.29 -11.36 31.52
C ALA A 317 5.79 -12.28 30.41
N ILE A 318 6.86 -13.06 30.66
CA ILE A 318 7.42 -14.00 29.71
C ILE A 318 6.43 -15.12 29.36
N LYS A 319 5.67 -15.62 30.32
CA LYS A 319 4.63 -16.67 30.11
C LYS A 319 3.48 -16.12 29.28
N ILE A 320 3.04 -14.89 29.59
CA ILE A 320 1.98 -14.22 28.83
C ILE A 320 2.42 -13.96 27.38
N LEU A 321 3.64 -13.46 27.16
CA LEU A 321 4.18 -13.16 25.82
C LEU A 321 4.43 -14.45 25.02
N CYS A 322 4.86 -15.52 25.68
CA CYS A 322 4.98 -16.82 25.04
C CYS A 322 3.62 -17.33 24.57
N LEU A 323 2.59 -17.33 25.43
CA LEU A 323 1.21 -17.63 25.05
C LEU A 323 0.72 -16.74 23.92
N ALA A 324 0.97 -15.44 24.00
CA ALA A 324 0.55 -14.46 22.99
C ALA A 324 1.21 -14.66 21.61
N SER A 325 2.29 -15.44 21.52
CA SER A 325 2.88 -15.83 20.24
C SER A 325 2.22 -17.05 19.59
N TYR A 326 1.29 -17.71 20.31
CA TYR A 326 0.50 -18.86 19.83
C TYR A 326 -1.00 -18.57 19.79
N ARG A 327 -1.53 -17.75 20.69
CA ARG A 327 -2.98 -17.53 20.87
C ARG A 327 -3.30 -16.04 21.04
N PRO A 328 -4.45 -15.58 20.52
CA PRO A 328 -4.88 -14.19 20.66
C PRO A 328 -5.37 -13.90 22.09
N LEU A 329 -4.68 -13.03 22.83
CA LEU A 329 -4.98 -12.74 24.23
C LEU A 329 -6.40 -12.22 24.47
N HIS A 330 -6.99 -11.49 23.52
CA HIS A 330 -8.33 -10.92 23.66
C HIS A 330 -9.47 -11.96 23.68
N GLN A 331 -9.18 -13.23 23.43
CA GLN A 331 -10.14 -14.33 23.54
C GLN A 331 -10.35 -14.77 25.00
N TYR A 332 -9.40 -14.47 25.87
CA TYR A 332 -9.47 -14.86 27.25
C TYR A 332 -10.17 -13.80 28.11
N ASN A 333 -11.19 -14.19 28.86
CA ASN A 333 -11.95 -13.30 29.76
C ASN A 333 -11.09 -12.63 30.84
N TRP A 334 -9.98 -13.25 31.21
CA TRP A 334 -9.02 -12.75 32.18
C TRP A 334 -8.02 -11.75 31.61
N SER A 335 -7.90 -11.59 30.29
CA SER A 335 -6.85 -10.79 29.66
C SER A 335 -6.82 -9.32 30.11
N LYS A 336 -7.98 -8.74 30.45
CA LYS A 336 -8.07 -7.39 31.00
C LYS A 336 -7.47 -7.21 32.40
N LYS A 337 -7.20 -8.31 33.11
CA LYS A 337 -6.62 -8.32 34.47
C LYS A 337 -5.09 -8.42 34.46
N LEU A 338 -4.46 -8.42 33.30
CA LEU A 338 -3.01 -8.57 33.15
C LEU A 338 -2.28 -7.27 33.44
N GLU A 339 -1.81 -7.09 34.69
CA GLU A 339 -0.96 -5.97 35.10
C GLU A 339 0.50 -6.14 34.64
N ALA A 340 0.95 -7.38 34.48
CA ALA A 340 2.32 -7.69 34.00
C ALA A 340 2.64 -7.11 32.61
N LEU A 341 1.64 -6.65 31.86
CA LEU A 341 1.79 -5.99 30.56
C LEU A 341 1.76 -4.45 30.65
N ASP A 342 1.68 -3.84 31.82
CA ASP A 342 1.52 -2.38 31.98
C ASP A 342 2.73 -1.60 31.42
N ASN A 343 3.91 -2.20 31.39
CA ASN A 343 5.11 -1.64 30.75
C ASN A 343 5.29 -2.06 29.28
N LEU A 344 4.32 -2.77 28.70
CA LEU A 344 4.32 -3.28 27.32
C LEU A 344 3.12 -2.70 26.55
N GLU A 345 3.04 -1.38 26.51
CA GLU A 345 1.90 -0.59 26.01
C GLU A 345 1.40 -1.06 24.64
N GLU A 346 2.29 -1.27 23.66
CA GLU A 346 1.89 -1.71 22.31
C GLU A 346 1.28 -3.12 22.31
N VAL A 347 1.80 -4.02 23.14
CA VAL A 347 1.25 -5.40 23.26
C VAL A 347 -0.14 -5.33 23.89
N LYS A 348 -0.30 -4.61 25.00
CA LYS A 348 -1.58 -4.45 25.70
C LYS A 348 -2.61 -3.80 24.77
N LEU A 349 -2.23 -2.71 24.12
CA LEU A 349 -3.09 -1.99 23.19
C LEU A 349 -3.59 -2.92 22.06
N ARG A 350 -2.67 -3.52 21.32
CA ARG A 350 -3.02 -4.22 20.07
C ARG A 350 -3.61 -5.62 20.31
N LEU A 351 -3.15 -6.36 21.33
CA LEU A 351 -3.60 -7.72 21.57
C LEU A 351 -4.82 -7.81 22.48
N ILE A 352 -5.15 -6.72 23.20
CA ILE A 352 -6.25 -6.71 24.16
C ILE A 352 -7.23 -5.55 23.89
N GLU A 353 -6.77 -4.30 24.00
CA GLU A 353 -7.66 -3.13 24.05
C GLU A 353 -8.34 -2.84 22.69
N GLU A 354 -7.58 -2.87 21.57
CA GLU A 354 -8.13 -2.67 20.23
C GLU A 354 -9.24 -3.68 19.90
N PRO A 355 -9.05 -5.02 20.07
CA PRO A 355 -10.11 -6.00 19.84
C PRO A 355 -11.35 -5.82 20.71
N TYR A 356 -11.18 -5.39 21.97
CA TYR A 356 -12.33 -5.08 22.82
C TYR A 356 -13.08 -3.83 22.35
N THR A 357 -12.36 -2.82 21.90
CA THR A 357 -12.93 -1.60 21.30
C THR A 357 -13.73 -1.94 20.04
N GLU A 358 -13.18 -2.79 19.18
CA GLU A 358 -13.86 -3.27 17.96
C GLU A 358 -15.16 -3.99 18.30
N ARG A 359 -15.18 -4.86 19.32
CA ARG A 359 -16.42 -5.51 19.78
C ARG A 359 -17.47 -4.52 20.26
N ALA A 360 -17.08 -3.43 20.92
CA ALA A 360 -18.01 -2.39 21.35
C ALA A 360 -18.57 -1.62 20.13
N ILE A 361 -17.71 -1.28 19.17
CA ILE A 361 -18.08 -0.58 17.93
C ILE A 361 -19.09 -1.37 17.08
N MET A 362 -19.04 -2.71 17.07
CA MET A 362 -20.00 -3.54 16.32
C MET A 362 -21.45 -3.20 16.64
N ALA A 363 -21.76 -2.90 17.90
CA ALA A 363 -23.12 -2.58 18.33
C ALA A 363 -23.62 -1.20 17.84
N GLU A 364 -22.72 -0.33 17.40
CA GLU A 364 -22.99 1.02 16.93
C GLU A 364 -23.15 1.12 15.41
N ILE A 365 -22.78 0.06 14.66
CA ILE A 365 -22.82 0.07 13.20
C ILE A 365 -24.26 -0.18 12.75
N PRO A 366 -24.86 0.75 11.98
CA PRO A 366 -26.21 0.55 11.45
C PRO A 366 -26.24 -0.60 10.45
N MET A 367 -27.43 -1.24 10.34
CA MET A 367 -27.65 -2.36 9.42
C MET A 367 -28.79 -2.03 8.46
N LEU A 368 -28.58 -2.29 7.17
CA LEU A 368 -29.58 -2.15 6.12
C LEU A 368 -30.11 -3.53 5.70
N GLY A 369 -31.35 -3.78 6.00
CA GLY A 369 -32.02 -5.02 5.62
C GLY A 369 -31.46 -6.27 6.34
N LYS A 370 -31.96 -7.44 5.96
CA LYS A 370 -31.50 -8.73 6.48
C LYS A 370 -30.64 -9.46 5.42
N ILE A 371 -29.49 -9.94 5.82
CA ILE A 371 -28.65 -10.81 4.99
C ILE A 371 -29.33 -12.18 4.94
N SER A 372 -29.81 -12.59 3.77
CA SER A 372 -30.62 -13.79 3.58
C SER A 372 -30.15 -14.69 2.44
N ASP A 373 -29.24 -14.24 1.60
CA ASP A 373 -28.60 -15.09 0.57
C ASP A 373 -27.65 -16.07 1.22
N ASP A 374 -27.66 -17.34 0.77
CA ASP A 374 -26.88 -18.41 1.37
C ASP A 374 -25.35 -18.21 1.19
N VAL A 375 -24.93 -17.70 0.04
CA VAL A 375 -23.52 -17.41 -0.24
C VAL A 375 -23.08 -16.20 0.58
N SER A 376 -23.86 -15.11 0.57
CA SER A 376 -23.61 -13.93 1.39
C SER A 376 -23.49 -14.27 2.89
N SER A 377 -24.33 -15.19 3.39
CA SER A 377 -24.29 -15.63 4.78
C SER A 377 -23.02 -16.39 5.12
N LYS A 378 -22.54 -17.27 4.22
CA LYS A 378 -21.27 -18.01 4.39
C LYS A 378 -20.07 -17.08 4.26
N VAL A 379 -20.06 -16.16 3.30
CA VAL A 379 -19.02 -15.15 3.12
C VAL A 379 -18.96 -14.24 4.35
N LYS A 380 -20.13 -13.82 4.87
CA LYS A 380 -20.19 -13.09 6.14
C LYS A 380 -19.52 -13.86 7.27
N ALA A 381 -19.87 -15.13 7.48
CA ALA A 381 -19.31 -15.95 8.54
C ALA A 381 -17.77 -16.07 8.43
N GLN A 382 -17.25 -16.24 7.22
CA GLN A 382 -15.80 -16.25 6.95
C GLN A 382 -15.10 -14.96 7.40
N TYR A 383 -15.65 -13.79 7.07
CA TYR A 383 -15.04 -12.51 7.40
C TYR A 383 -15.39 -12.00 8.81
N GLU A 384 -16.42 -12.54 9.47
CA GLU A 384 -16.63 -12.33 10.91
C GLU A 384 -15.55 -13.04 11.74
N GLU A 385 -15.12 -14.22 11.30
CA GLU A 385 -14.05 -14.98 11.95
C GLU A 385 -12.67 -14.36 11.67
N ASN A 386 -12.38 -14.06 10.41
CA ASN A 386 -11.11 -13.47 9.95
C ASN A 386 -11.34 -12.22 9.10
N PRO A 387 -11.43 -11.03 9.72
CA PRO A 387 -11.58 -9.76 8.98
C PRO A 387 -10.45 -9.54 7.97
N TYR A 388 -10.81 -9.26 6.71
CA TYR A 388 -9.86 -9.19 5.59
C TYR A 388 -9.92 -7.85 4.83
N PRO A 389 -8.77 -7.37 4.33
CA PRO A 389 -7.40 -7.76 4.71
C PRO A 389 -7.03 -7.14 6.06
N ARG A 390 -6.33 -7.87 6.94
CA ARG A 390 -5.80 -7.27 8.17
C ARG A 390 -4.57 -6.41 7.86
N TRP A 391 -4.50 -5.21 8.43
CA TRP A 391 -3.41 -4.27 8.21
C TRP A 391 -3.16 -3.42 9.45
N VAL A 392 -1.92 -3.02 9.66
CA VAL A 392 -1.52 -2.15 10.79
C VAL A 392 -1.42 -0.70 10.35
N LYS A 393 -0.78 -0.48 9.20
CA LYS A 393 -0.58 0.84 8.58
C LYS A 393 -0.92 0.81 7.11
N ILE A 394 -1.47 1.92 6.60
CA ILE A 394 -1.77 2.13 5.20
C ILE A 394 -1.18 3.44 4.71
N GLN A 395 -1.01 3.55 3.41
CA GLN A 395 -0.68 4.80 2.75
C GLN A 395 -1.92 5.65 2.61
N ILE A 396 -1.85 6.91 3.06
CA ILE A 396 -2.91 7.92 2.89
C ILE A 396 -2.41 8.98 1.92
N PRO A 397 -3.22 9.40 0.93
CA PRO A 397 -2.88 10.50 0.04
C PRO A 397 -2.58 11.78 0.83
N THR A 398 -1.51 12.47 0.48
CA THR A 398 -1.10 13.73 1.13
C THR A 398 -1.87 14.95 0.61
N LYS A 399 -2.57 14.78 -0.52
CA LYS A 399 -3.43 15.80 -1.13
C LYS A 399 -4.66 15.12 -1.71
N THR A 400 -5.79 15.76 -1.53
CA THR A 400 -7.03 15.39 -2.21
C THR A 400 -7.00 15.83 -3.67
N LYS A 401 -7.78 15.18 -4.52
CA LYS A 401 -7.91 15.48 -5.95
C LYS A 401 -9.37 15.55 -6.34
N SER A 402 -9.68 16.43 -7.28
CA SER A 402 -10.98 16.45 -7.96
C SER A 402 -11.16 15.23 -8.85
N ILE A 403 -12.40 14.91 -9.21
CA ILE A 403 -12.69 13.84 -10.19
C ILE A 403 -11.93 14.09 -11.50
N SER A 404 -11.86 15.35 -11.94
CA SER A 404 -11.13 15.72 -13.16
C SER A 404 -9.65 15.36 -13.10
N GLU A 405 -8.99 15.62 -11.96
CA GLU A 405 -7.58 15.27 -11.77
C GLU A 405 -7.38 13.76 -11.70
N ILE A 406 -8.28 13.01 -11.03
CA ILE A 406 -8.22 11.55 -10.97
C ILE A 406 -8.41 10.94 -12.35
N CYS A 407 -9.41 11.40 -13.12
CA CYS A 407 -9.61 10.96 -14.51
C CYS A 407 -8.38 11.19 -15.38
N ALA A 408 -7.68 12.31 -15.19
CA ALA A 408 -6.46 12.61 -15.90
C ALA A 408 -5.28 11.71 -15.47
N ASP A 409 -5.12 11.44 -14.17
CA ASP A 409 -4.04 10.62 -13.61
C ASP A 409 -4.10 9.16 -14.06
N VAL A 410 -5.32 8.62 -14.22
CA VAL A 410 -5.57 7.26 -14.71
C VAL A 410 -5.86 7.23 -16.21
N ASN A 411 -5.84 8.37 -16.87
CA ASN A 411 -6.07 8.50 -18.32
C ASN A 411 -7.40 7.86 -18.78
N LEU A 412 -8.53 8.23 -18.13
CA LEU A 412 -9.83 7.67 -18.46
C LEU A 412 -10.42 8.25 -19.76
N HIS A 413 -10.97 7.36 -20.59
CA HIS A 413 -11.72 7.74 -21.79
C HIS A 413 -13.23 7.78 -21.49
N LEU A 414 -13.71 8.92 -21.06
CA LEU A 414 -15.09 9.12 -20.66
C LEU A 414 -16.07 9.13 -21.85
N HIS A 415 -17.33 8.73 -21.61
CA HIS A 415 -18.45 8.95 -22.51
C HIS A 415 -18.97 10.39 -22.36
N SER A 416 -19.11 10.83 -21.12
CA SER A 416 -19.56 12.17 -20.76
C SER A 416 -18.56 12.84 -19.82
N GLU A 417 -18.18 14.07 -20.17
CA GLU A 417 -17.27 14.88 -19.34
C GLU A 417 -17.99 15.58 -18.15
N SER A 418 -19.34 15.47 -18.07
CA SER A 418 -20.14 16.14 -17.04
C SER A 418 -19.74 15.77 -15.62
N ILE A 419 -19.32 14.52 -15.40
CA ILE A 419 -18.89 14.01 -14.09
C ILE A 419 -17.70 14.82 -13.52
N LYS A 420 -16.84 15.40 -14.38
CA LYS A 420 -15.69 16.20 -13.96
C LYS A 420 -16.08 17.51 -13.26
N ASN A 421 -17.33 17.95 -13.43
CA ASN A 421 -17.86 19.19 -12.83
C ASN A 421 -18.46 18.96 -11.43
N VAL A 422 -18.53 17.74 -10.95
CA VAL A 422 -19.01 17.42 -9.60
C VAL A 422 -17.95 17.82 -8.59
N ILE A 423 -18.28 18.74 -7.67
CA ILE A 423 -17.36 19.30 -6.69
C ILE A 423 -17.31 18.45 -5.42
N ALA A 424 -18.48 18.01 -4.92
CA ALA A 424 -18.62 17.23 -3.68
C ALA A 424 -19.27 15.87 -4.01
N PRO A 425 -18.49 14.89 -4.51
CA PRO A 425 -19.06 13.61 -4.94
C PRO A 425 -19.56 12.77 -3.77
N ALA A 426 -20.75 12.19 -3.94
CA ALA A 426 -21.24 11.09 -3.14
C ALA A 426 -20.63 9.78 -3.67
N ILE A 427 -19.91 9.04 -2.82
CA ILE A 427 -19.18 7.83 -3.22
C ILE A 427 -19.66 6.64 -2.40
N LEU A 428 -20.00 5.53 -3.07
CA LEU A 428 -20.30 4.24 -2.43
C LEU A 428 -19.11 3.28 -2.59
N ILE A 429 -18.68 2.69 -1.48
CA ILE A 429 -17.73 1.57 -1.49
C ILE A 429 -18.49 0.30 -1.13
N ALA A 430 -18.72 -0.56 -2.12
CA ALA A 430 -19.45 -1.81 -1.94
C ALA A 430 -18.49 -2.98 -1.70
N GLY A 431 -18.47 -3.50 -0.47
CA GLY A 431 -17.51 -4.49 0.02
C GLY A 431 -16.20 -3.83 0.46
N CYS A 432 -16.26 -3.03 1.53
CA CYS A 432 -15.11 -2.24 1.99
C CYS A 432 -14.12 -3.04 2.84
N GLY A 433 -14.48 -4.24 3.30
CA GLY A 433 -13.67 -5.05 4.21
C GLY A 433 -13.23 -4.26 5.44
N THR A 434 -11.98 -4.36 5.80
CA THR A 434 -11.36 -3.65 6.94
C THR A 434 -11.04 -2.17 6.66
N GLY A 435 -11.67 -1.57 5.66
CA GLY A 435 -11.65 -0.13 5.42
C GLY A 435 -10.44 0.42 4.67
N LYS A 436 -9.47 -0.41 4.29
CA LYS A 436 -8.27 0.05 3.59
C LYS A 436 -8.59 0.86 2.33
N HIS A 437 -9.52 0.37 1.53
CA HIS A 437 -9.96 1.00 0.29
C HIS A 437 -10.78 2.26 0.58
N SER A 438 -11.81 2.16 1.43
CA SER A 438 -12.69 3.28 1.75
C SER A 438 -11.96 4.47 2.39
N ILE A 439 -11.01 4.21 3.28
CA ILE A 439 -10.12 5.23 3.88
C ILE A 439 -9.28 5.92 2.78
N GLY A 440 -8.72 5.13 1.85
CA GLY A 440 -7.96 5.67 0.73
C GLY A 440 -8.79 6.59 -0.17
N THR A 441 -10.02 6.19 -0.49
CA THR A 441 -10.97 6.97 -1.30
C THR A 441 -11.41 8.23 -0.55
N ALA A 442 -11.82 8.13 0.71
CA ALA A 442 -12.24 9.28 1.53
C ALA A 442 -11.12 10.33 1.72
N SER A 443 -9.87 9.88 1.75
CA SER A 443 -8.69 10.76 1.85
C SER A 443 -8.18 11.25 0.49
N GLY A 444 -8.62 10.63 -0.61
CA GLY A 444 -8.11 10.89 -1.96
C GLY A 444 -8.94 11.86 -2.77
N PHE A 445 -10.26 11.89 -2.57
CA PHE A 445 -11.16 12.79 -3.28
C PHE A 445 -11.41 14.08 -2.50
N SER A 446 -11.42 15.22 -3.21
CA SER A 446 -11.76 16.52 -2.62
C SER A 446 -13.26 16.57 -2.26
N ASP A 447 -13.54 17.08 -1.06
CA ASP A 447 -14.90 17.39 -0.57
C ASP A 447 -15.93 16.25 -0.67
N CYS A 448 -15.47 14.99 -0.81
CA CYS A 448 -16.34 13.83 -0.97
C CYS A 448 -17.04 13.43 0.34
N GLN A 449 -18.20 12.76 0.18
CA GLN A 449 -18.86 12.00 1.23
C GLN A 449 -18.85 10.51 0.83
N VAL A 450 -18.35 9.66 1.70
CA VAL A 450 -18.17 8.23 1.40
C VAL A 450 -19.08 7.40 2.30
N THR A 451 -19.92 6.56 1.70
CA THR A 451 -20.65 5.48 2.37
C THR A 451 -19.97 4.16 2.04
N ALA A 452 -19.52 3.44 3.06
CA ALA A 452 -18.83 2.16 2.89
C ALA A 452 -19.67 1.02 3.48
N VAL A 453 -19.92 -0.01 2.67
CA VAL A 453 -20.76 -1.14 3.09
C VAL A 453 -19.98 -2.45 3.04
N ASP A 454 -20.28 -3.34 3.99
CA ASP A 454 -19.74 -4.70 4.03
C ASP A 454 -20.72 -5.67 4.72
N LEU A 455 -20.56 -6.97 4.48
CA LEU A 455 -21.32 -8.03 5.16
C LEU A 455 -20.87 -8.23 6.60
N SER A 456 -19.59 -8.05 6.89
CA SER A 456 -18.95 -8.39 8.18
C SER A 456 -18.91 -7.20 9.13
N LEU A 457 -19.57 -7.33 10.29
CA LEU A 457 -19.47 -6.35 11.39
C LEU A 457 -18.07 -6.29 11.96
N ALA A 458 -17.36 -7.43 12.03
CA ALA A 458 -15.98 -7.47 12.51
C ALA A 458 -15.05 -6.65 11.61
N SER A 459 -15.19 -6.79 10.27
CA SER A 459 -14.45 -5.97 9.31
C SER A 459 -14.79 -4.48 9.41
N LEU A 460 -16.09 -4.14 9.52
CA LEU A 460 -16.55 -2.77 9.66
C LEU A 460 -16.11 -2.11 10.97
N ALA A 461 -16.12 -2.85 12.07
CA ALA A 461 -15.65 -2.34 13.37
C ALA A 461 -14.15 -2.01 13.34
N TYR A 462 -13.35 -2.89 12.74
CA TYR A 462 -11.94 -2.63 12.46
C TYR A 462 -11.76 -1.36 11.62
N ALA A 463 -12.50 -1.26 10.52
CA ALA A 463 -12.47 -0.11 9.63
C ALA A 463 -12.86 1.20 10.35
N LYS A 464 -13.95 1.19 11.13
CA LYS A 464 -14.43 2.36 11.88
C LYS A 464 -13.42 2.82 12.93
N ARG A 465 -12.80 1.88 13.69
CA ARG A 465 -11.72 2.21 14.64
C ARG A 465 -10.54 2.87 13.91
N LYS A 466 -10.06 2.26 12.82
CA LYS A 466 -8.94 2.80 12.03
C LYS A 466 -9.23 4.17 11.42
N THR A 467 -10.46 4.39 10.97
CA THR A 467 -10.91 5.69 10.45
C THR A 467 -10.85 6.78 11.53
N ALA A 468 -11.30 6.45 12.75
CA ALA A 468 -11.22 7.36 13.90
C ALA A 468 -9.76 7.66 14.30
N GLU A 469 -8.88 6.64 14.34
CA GLU A 469 -7.44 6.81 14.61
C GLU A 469 -6.77 7.76 13.62
N LEU A 470 -7.21 7.75 12.36
CA LEU A 470 -6.67 8.57 11.28
C LEU A 470 -7.33 9.95 11.16
N GLY A 471 -8.34 10.24 12.01
CA GLY A 471 -9.04 11.53 12.04
C GLY A 471 -9.89 11.82 10.79
N ILE A 472 -10.36 10.78 10.08
CA ILE A 472 -11.18 10.91 8.87
C ILE A 472 -12.64 11.05 9.29
N THR A 473 -13.33 12.08 8.80
CA THR A 473 -14.70 12.46 9.24
C THR A 473 -15.75 12.40 8.14
N ASN A 474 -15.35 12.17 6.89
CA ASN A 474 -16.23 12.13 5.71
C ASN A 474 -16.50 10.69 5.22
N LEU A 475 -16.43 9.70 6.12
CA LEU A 475 -16.60 8.28 5.84
C LEU A 475 -17.54 7.64 6.88
N GLU A 476 -18.62 7.06 6.40
CA GLU A 476 -19.60 6.34 7.21
C GLU A 476 -19.63 4.85 6.84
N TYR A 477 -19.93 4.00 7.83
CA TYR A 477 -19.98 2.54 7.68
C TYR A 477 -21.37 1.99 7.94
N LEU A 478 -21.80 1.03 7.10
CA LEU A 478 -23.10 0.41 7.14
C LEU A 478 -22.97 -1.10 6.88
N GLN A 479 -23.52 -1.95 7.73
CA GLN A 479 -23.64 -3.38 7.41
C GLN A 479 -24.76 -3.59 6.39
N ALA A 480 -24.41 -4.12 5.22
CA ALA A 480 -25.39 -4.42 4.17
C ALA A 480 -24.92 -5.52 3.23
N ASP A 481 -25.87 -6.27 2.69
CA ASP A 481 -25.67 -7.08 1.48
C ASP A 481 -25.85 -6.18 0.25
N ILE A 482 -24.98 -6.29 -0.74
CA ILE A 482 -25.10 -5.57 -2.02
C ILE A 482 -26.48 -5.81 -2.64
N LEU A 483 -27.05 -7.02 -2.49
CA LEU A 483 -28.38 -7.38 -2.98
C LEU A 483 -29.53 -6.61 -2.32
N LYS A 484 -29.27 -5.84 -1.26
CA LYS A 484 -30.26 -5.04 -0.51
C LYS A 484 -30.01 -3.54 -0.59
N LEU A 485 -29.00 -3.11 -1.35
CA LEU A 485 -28.67 -1.69 -1.47
C LEU A 485 -29.70 -0.89 -2.26
N ASP A 486 -30.63 -1.55 -2.98
CA ASP A 486 -31.84 -0.94 -3.55
C ASP A 486 -32.73 -0.24 -2.51
N GLN A 487 -32.55 -0.57 -1.22
CA GLN A 487 -33.23 0.09 -0.10
C GLN A 487 -32.60 1.41 0.33
N LEU A 488 -31.41 1.76 -0.23
CA LEU A 488 -30.81 3.07 -0.03
C LEU A 488 -31.56 4.11 -0.87
N GLU A 489 -32.13 5.11 -0.21
CA GLU A 489 -32.79 6.25 -0.89
C GLU A 489 -31.78 7.29 -1.37
N GLN A 490 -30.65 6.82 -1.95
CA GLN A 490 -29.53 7.68 -2.37
C GLN A 490 -28.89 7.14 -3.64
N GLU A 491 -28.57 8.05 -4.58
CA GLU A 491 -27.75 7.78 -5.75
C GLU A 491 -26.35 8.35 -5.55
N PHE A 492 -25.36 7.73 -6.22
CA PHE A 492 -23.96 8.04 -6.07
C PHE A 492 -23.33 8.55 -7.38
N ASP A 493 -22.39 9.47 -7.26
CA ASP A 493 -21.59 9.96 -8.40
C ASP A 493 -20.50 8.95 -8.78
N ILE A 494 -19.97 8.23 -7.78
CA ILE A 494 -18.96 7.20 -7.95
C ILE A 494 -19.33 5.97 -7.12
N ILE A 495 -19.19 4.77 -7.70
CA ILE A 495 -19.31 3.50 -6.97
C ILE A 495 -18.07 2.68 -7.18
N GLU A 496 -17.47 2.19 -6.11
CA GLU A 496 -16.30 1.32 -6.16
C GLU A 496 -16.63 -0.05 -5.56
N SER A 497 -16.35 -1.13 -6.31
CA SER A 497 -16.49 -2.51 -5.86
C SER A 497 -15.30 -3.33 -6.36
N VAL A 498 -14.29 -3.46 -5.52
CA VAL A 498 -13.00 -4.04 -5.88
C VAL A 498 -12.74 -5.29 -5.06
N GLY A 499 -12.70 -6.45 -5.72
CA GLY A 499 -12.47 -7.72 -5.03
C GLY A 499 -13.74 -8.31 -4.40
N VAL A 500 -14.95 -7.99 -4.88
CA VAL A 500 -16.21 -8.33 -4.21
C VAL A 500 -17.19 -9.09 -5.12
N LEU A 501 -17.57 -8.54 -6.25
CA LEU A 501 -18.62 -9.08 -7.11
C LEU A 501 -18.38 -10.54 -7.53
N HIS A 502 -17.14 -10.92 -7.71
CA HIS A 502 -16.76 -12.29 -8.09
C HIS A 502 -16.92 -13.33 -6.95
N HIS A 503 -17.27 -12.89 -5.74
CA HIS A 503 -17.57 -13.74 -4.60
C HIS A 503 -19.08 -13.92 -4.36
N MET A 504 -19.92 -13.19 -5.11
CA MET A 504 -21.36 -13.32 -5.03
C MET A 504 -21.84 -14.61 -5.72
N ASN A 505 -23.00 -15.11 -5.32
CA ASN A 505 -23.64 -16.24 -6.01
C ASN A 505 -23.88 -15.92 -7.49
N GLU A 506 -24.51 -14.78 -7.76
CA GLU A 506 -24.77 -14.25 -9.09
C GLU A 506 -24.14 -12.84 -9.24
N PRO A 507 -22.90 -12.73 -9.73
CA PRO A 507 -22.19 -11.46 -9.84
C PRO A 507 -22.96 -10.37 -10.60
N MET A 508 -23.67 -10.74 -11.67
CA MET A 508 -24.42 -9.80 -12.49
C MET A 508 -25.61 -9.18 -11.76
N THR A 509 -26.22 -9.90 -10.83
CA THR A 509 -27.33 -9.36 -10.01
C THR A 509 -26.80 -8.25 -9.10
N GLY A 510 -25.70 -8.49 -8.39
CA GLY A 510 -25.08 -7.46 -7.57
C GLY A 510 -24.58 -6.27 -8.39
N TRP A 511 -23.95 -6.53 -9.54
CA TRP A 511 -23.46 -5.46 -10.40
C TRP A 511 -24.59 -4.57 -10.94
N ARG A 512 -25.76 -5.17 -11.25
CA ARG A 512 -26.95 -4.43 -11.64
C ARG A 512 -27.46 -3.52 -10.53
N VAL A 513 -27.59 -4.03 -9.29
CA VAL A 513 -27.99 -3.22 -8.12
C VAL A 513 -27.07 -2.00 -7.98
N LEU A 514 -25.75 -2.21 -8.09
CA LEU A 514 -24.80 -1.09 -8.03
C LEU A 514 -24.96 -0.11 -9.20
N THR A 515 -25.25 -0.62 -10.41
CA THR A 515 -25.44 0.24 -11.61
C THR A 515 -26.73 1.08 -11.49
N ASP A 516 -27.77 0.52 -10.88
CA ASP A 516 -29.03 1.24 -10.67
C ASP A 516 -28.87 2.40 -9.69
N LEU A 517 -28.02 2.25 -8.67
CA LEU A 517 -27.67 3.31 -7.71
C LEU A 517 -26.69 4.36 -8.26
N LEU A 518 -26.11 4.14 -9.43
CA LEU A 518 -25.18 5.07 -10.04
C LEU A 518 -25.96 6.16 -10.80
N LYS A 519 -25.64 7.43 -10.53
CA LYS A 519 -26.21 8.57 -11.27
C LYS A 519 -25.92 8.48 -12.77
N PRO A 520 -26.74 9.08 -13.64
CA PRO A 520 -26.41 9.22 -15.06
C PRO A 520 -25.01 9.84 -15.26
N SER A 521 -24.21 9.29 -16.16
CA SER A 521 -22.81 9.66 -16.37
C SER A 521 -21.87 9.42 -15.16
N GLY A 522 -22.33 8.79 -14.09
CA GLY A 522 -21.52 8.42 -12.93
C GLY A 522 -20.44 7.41 -13.28
N LEU A 523 -19.41 7.34 -12.45
CA LEU A 523 -18.25 6.46 -12.64
C LEU A 523 -18.35 5.25 -11.72
N MET A 524 -17.94 4.09 -12.24
CA MET A 524 -17.81 2.89 -11.43
C MET A 524 -16.40 2.31 -11.57
N ARG A 525 -15.79 1.96 -10.42
CA ARG A 525 -14.50 1.27 -10.32
C ARG A 525 -14.74 -0.17 -9.92
N ILE A 526 -14.32 -1.11 -10.75
CA ILE A 526 -14.55 -2.54 -10.57
C ILE A 526 -13.25 -3.31 -10.50
N GLY A 527 -13.19 -4.27 -9.57
CA GLY A 527 -12.10 -5.24 -9.45
C GLY A 527 -12.62 -6.67 -9.58
N LEU A 528 -12.16 -7.42 -10.60
CA LEU A 528 -12.58 -8.82 -10.87
C LEU A 528 -11.38 -9.72 -11.10
N TYR A 529 -11.47 -10.99 -10.69
CA TYR A 529 -10.41 -11.97 -10.91
C TYR A 529 -10.33 -12.41 -12.38
N SER A 530 -9.08 -12.47 -12.88
CA SER A 530 -8.77 -12.99 -14.23
C SER A 530 -8.80 -14.53 -14.23
N GLU A 531 -9.51 -15.12 -15.19
CA GLU A 531 -9.49 -16.57 -15.43
C GLU A 531 -8.08 -17.06 -15.78
N LEU A 532 -7.35 -16.32 -16.61
CA LEU A 532 -6.01 -16.70 -17.05
C LEU A 532 -4.97 -16.58 -15.94
N ALA A 533 -5.03 -15.50 -15.16
CA ALA A 533 -4.03 -15.24 -14.12
C ALA A 533 -4.16 -16.16 -12.89
N ARG A 534 -5.36 -16.67 -12.61
CA ARG A 534 -5.62 -17.52 -11.43
C ARG A 534 -5.49 -19.04 -11.69
N HIS A 535 -4.97 -19.43 -12.83
CA HIS A 535 -4.86 -20.85 -13.22
C HIS A 535 -4.22 -21.74 -12.15
N ASN A 536 -3.12 -21.31 -11.51
CA ASN A 536 -2.44 -22.09 -10.48
C ASN A 536 -3.26 -22.16 -9.18
N ILE A 537 -3.93 -21.06 -8.81
CA ILE A 537 -4.81 -21.02 -7.65
C ILE A 537 -5.98 -22.00 -7.82
N VAL A 538 -6.58 -22.07 -9.01
CA VAL A 538 -7.67 -22.99 -9.34
C VAL A 538 -7.23 -24.45 -9.16
N LYS A 539 -5.98 -24.80 -9.49
CA LYS A 539 -5.46 -26.17 -9.28
C LYS A 539 -5.41 -26.51 -7.81
N VAL A 540 -4.83 -25.64 -6.98
CA VAL A 540 -4.74 -25.85 -5.52
C VAL A 540 -6.14 -25.92 -4.87
N ARG A 541 -7.09 -25.07 -5.29
CA ARG A 541 -8.49 -25.14 -4.83
C ARG A 541 -9.17 -26.47 -5.19
N LYS A 542 -8.86 -27.06 -6.35
CA LYS A 542 -9.33 -28.40 -6.72
C LYS A 542 -8.73 -29.47 -5.82
N GLU A 543 -7.46 -29.36 -5.46
CA GLU A 543 -6.81 -30.29 -4.52
C GLU A 543 -7.46 -30.23 -3.14
N ILE A 544 -7.70 -29.02 -2.59
CA ILE A 544 -8.45 -28.82 -1.34
C ILE A 544 -9.79 -29.54 -1.40
N THR A 545 -10.53 -29.39 -2.49
CA THR A 545 -11.83 -30.04 -2.67
C THR A 545 -11.73 -31.57 -2.73
N LEU A 546 -10.75 -32.08 -3.50
CA LEU A 546 -10.54 -33.52 -3.67
C LEU A 546 -10.09 -34.21 -2.38
N GLN A 547 -9.21 -33.56 -1.62
CA GLN A 547 -8.71 -34.03 -0.33
C GLN A 547 -9.70 -33.79 0.81
N LYS A 548 -10.78 -33.07 0.56
CA LYS A 548 -11.79 -32.66 1.56
C LYS A 548 -11.18 -31.92 2.75
N VAL A 549 -10.20 -31.05 2.47
CA VAL A 549 -9.60 -30.20 3.51
C VAL A 549 -10.67 -29.23 4.03
N GLY A 550 -10.81 -29.20 5.35
CA GLY A 550 -11.76 -28.29 6.00
C GLY A 550 -11.27 -26.83 6.02
N THR A 551 -12.06 -25.98 6.66
CA THR A 551 -11.81 -24.53 6.71
C THR A 551 -11.53 -24.02 8.14
N SER A 552 -11.33 -24.93 9.11
CA SER A 552 -10.85 -24.54 10.44
C SER A 552 -9.41 -24.00 10.34
N GLU A 553 -9.04 -23.18 11.30
CA GLU A 553 -7.68 -22.60 11.31
C GLU A 553 -6.58 -23.68 11.36
N SER A 554 -6.78 -24.77 12.10
CA SER A 554 -5.82 -25.89 12.15
C SER A 554 -5.68 -26.58 10.80
N GLU A 555 -6.79 -26.93 10.14
CA GLU A 555 -6.79 -27.56 8.81
C GLU A 555 -6.12 -26.67 7.75
N ILE A 556 -6.36 -25.35 7.81
CA ILE A 556 -5.70 -24.39 6.92
C ILE A 556 -4.19 -24.37 7.18
N ARG A 557 -3.73 -24.34 8.45
CA ARG A 557 -2.30 -24.35 8.79
C ARG A 557 -1.61 -25.65 8.38
N GLU A 558 -2.25 -26.80 8.60
CA GLU A 558 -1.74 -28.11 8.18
C GLU A 558 -1.60 -28.20 6.65
N PHE A 559 -2.65 -27.84 5.92
CA PHE A 559 -2.60 -27.82 4.47
C PHE A 559 -1.54 -26.85 3.96
N ARG A 560 -1.47 -25.63 4.52
CA ARG A 560 -0.43 -24.66 4.17
C ARG A 560 0.98 -25.21 4.41
N HIS A 561 1.19 -25.91 5.53
CA HIS A 561 2.46 -26.54 5.84
C HIS A 561 2.81 -27.60 4.80
N SER A 562 1.86 -28.44 4.39
CA SER A 562 2.08 -29.42 3.31
C SER A 562 2.48 -28.78 1.98
N LEU A 563 1.97 -27.57 1.67
CA LEU A 563 2.39 -26.81 0.49
C LEU A 563 3.84 -26.32 0.57
N THR A 564 4.34 -25.97 1.78
CA THR A 564 5.73 -25.54 1.96
C THR A 564 6.74 -26.67 1.78
N GLU A 565 6.35 -27.90 2.10
CA GLU A 565 7.18 -29.11 1.96
C GLU A 565 7.09 -29.74 0.55
N SER A 566 6.20 -29.23 -0.29
CA SER A 566 5.92 -29.80 -1.61
C SER A 566 6.94 -29.34 -2.65
N ASN A 567 7.31 -30.26 -3.57
CA ASN A 567 8.11 -29.96 -4.74
C ASN A 567 7.27 -29.65 -6.00
N ASP A 568 5.94 -29.59 -5.89
CA ASP A 568 5.07 -29.20 -7.00
C ASP A 568 5.27 -27.71 -7.34
N GLU A 569 5.41 -27.42 -8.63
CA GLU A 569 5.69 -26.07 -9.11
C GLU A 569 4.57 -25.08 -8.78
N ASN A 570 3.30 -25.53 -8.81
CA ASN A 570 2.17 -24.65 -8.50
C ASN A 570 2.17 -24.29 -7.01
N HIS A 571 2.51 -25.27 -6.12
CA HIS A 571 2.65 -25.04 -4.70
C HIS A 571 3.78 -24.05 -4.41
N GLN A 572 4.96 -24.25 -5.01
CA GLN A 572 6.09 -23.31 -4.86
C GLN A 572 5.79 -21.93 -5.40
N GLN A 573 5.03 -21.80 -6.48
CA GLN A 573 4.60 -20.48 -6.97
C GLN A 573 3.67 -19.80 -5.97
N LEU A 574 2.80 -20.53 -5.28
CA LEU A 574 1.89 -20.00 -4.28
C LEU A 574 2.64 -19.43 -3.06
N THR A 575 3.71 -20.09 -2.62
CA THR A 575 4.54 -19.64 -1.49
C THR A 575 5.29 -18.32 -1.78
N ASN A 576 5.29 -17.83 -3.01
CA ASN A 576 5.85 -16.52 -3.37
C ASN A 576 4.84 -15.36 -3.27
N TRP A 577 3.57 -15.66 -2.97
CA TRP A 577 2.55 -14.62 -2.80
C TRP A 577 2.55 -14.08 -1.38
N ASN A 578 2.42 -12.77 -1.22
CA ASN A 578 2.30 -12.16 0.11
C ASN A 578 1.10 -12.71 0.89
N ASP A 579 0.04 -13.06 0.17
CA ASP A 579 -1.20 -13.60 0.74
C ASP A 579 -1.01 -14.99 1.41
N PHE A 580 0.08 -15.68 1.12
CA PHE A 580 0.42 -16.95 1.74
C PHE A 580 0.84 -16.83 3.22
N PHE A 581 1.15 -15.63 3.70
CA PHE A 581 1.81 -15.38 4.99
C PHE A 581 0.91 -14.77 6.08
N SER A 582 -0.42 -14.76 5.90
CA SER A 582 -1.38 -14.55 6.98
C SER A 582 -2.64 -15.37 6.77
N LEU A 583 -3.35 -15.68 7.85
CA LEU A 583 -4.46 -16.63 7.81
C LEU A 583 -5.63 -16.11 6.97
N SER A 584 -6.08 -14.87 7.21
CA SER A 584 -7.19 -14.29 6.45
C SER A 584 -6.87 -14.15 4.96
N MET A 585 -5.62 -13.74 4.63
CA MET A 585 -5.18 -13.58 3.23
C MET A 585 -5.09 -14.94 2.52
N LEU A 586 -4.56 -15.96 3.17
CA LEU A 586 -4.49 -17.32 2.61
C LEU A 586 -5.90 -17.92 2.45
N ARG A 587 -6.78 -17.69 3.45
CA ARG A 587 -8.17 -18.14 3.42
C ARG A 587 -8.91 -17.52 2.23
N ASP A 588 -8.75 -16.22 2.01
CA ASP A 588 -9.30 -15.53 0.85
C ASP A 588 -8.74 -16.06 -0.47
N LEU A 589 -7.45 -16.34 -0.53
CA LEU A 589 -6.75 -16.76 -1.74
C LEU A 589 -7.20 -18.16 -2.23
N ILE A 590 -7.24 -19.17 -1.34
CA ILE A 590 -7.44 -20.59 -1.73
C ILE A 590 -8.61 -21.29 -1.04
N PHE A 591 -9.16 -20.78 0.06
CA PHE A 591 -10.26 -21.37 0.81
C PHE A 591 -11.57 -20.60 0.73
N HIS A 592 -11.63 -19.50 -0.06
CA HIS A 592 -12.84 -18.69 -0.16
C HIS A 592 -14.05 -19.52 -0.59
N VAL A 593 -15.21 -19.28 0.03
CA VAL A 593 -16.48 -20.00 -0.18
C VAL A 593 -16.89 -20.05 -1.65
N GLN A 594 -16.81 -18.91 -2.34
CA GLN A 594 -17.26 -18.74 -3.72
C GLN A 594 -16.28 -17.88 -4.51
N GLU A 595 -15.94 -18.28 -5.74
CA GLU A 595 -15.09 -17.51 -6.63
C GLU A 595 -15.52 -17.68 -8.08
N HIS A 596 -15.94 -16.60 -8.71
CA HIS A 596 -16.07 -16.47 -10.15
C HIS A 596 -14.82 -15.82 -10.75
N ARG A 597 -14.48 -16.20 -11.96
CA ARG A 597 -13.39 -15.61 -12.72
C ARG A 597 -13.89 -15.15 -14.06
N PHE A 598 -13.31 -14.10 -14.57
CA PHE A 598 -13.76 -13.46 -15.80
C PHE A 598 -12.67 -13.43 -16.84
N THR A 599 -13.08 -13.45 -18.10
CA THR A 599 -12.26 -13.05 -19.25
C THR A 599 -12.66 -11.67 -19.73
N LEU A 600 -11.78 -10.96 -20.42
CA LEU A 600 -12.10 -9.62 -20.94
C LEU A 600 -13.30 -9.59 -21.90
N PRO A 601 -13.54 -10.61 -22.78
CA PRO A 601 -14.77 -10.69 -23.54
C PRO A 601 -16.04 -10.83 -22.68
N GLN A 602 -15.98 -11.57 -21.56
CA GLN A 602 -17.11 -11.64 -20.61
C GLN A 602 -17.36 -10.30 -19.93
N ILE A 603 -16.31 -9.61 -19.48
CA ILE A 603 -16.42 -8.27 -18.91
C ILE A 603 -17.07 -7.32 -19.91
N LYS A 604 -16.63 -7.32 -21.17
CA LYS A 604 -17.26 -6.52 -22.24
C LYS A 604 -18.75 -6.78 -22.35
N LYS A 605 -19.16 -8.05 -22.38
CA LYS A 605 -20.57 -8.44 -22.42
C LYS A 605 -21.34 -7.92 -21.21
N CYS A 606 -20.78 -8.06 -19.99
CA CYS A 606 -21.41 -7.53 -18.77
C CYS A 606 -21.61 -6.01 -18.84
N LEU A 607 -20.61 -5.26 -19.31
CA LEU A 607 -20.71 -3.81 -19.48
C LEU A 607 -21.80 -3.42 -20.48
N ASP A 608 -21.84 -4.10 -21.64
CA ASP A 608 -22.86 -3.85 -22.68
C ASP A 608 -24.29 -4.12 -22.14
N GLU A 609 -24.48 -5.21 -21.36
CA GLU A 609 -25.77 -5.57 -20.74
C GLU A 609 -26.23 -4.58 -19.64
N LEU A 610 -25.29 -3.93 -18.97
CA LEU A 610 -25.54 -2.97 -17.88
C LEU A 610 -25.59 -1.51 -18.36
N GLY A 611 -25.40 -1.24 -19.64
CA GLY A 611 -25.33 0.13 -20.16
C GLY A 611 -24.12 0.90 -19.62
N LEU A 612 -22.99 0.22 -19.47
CA LEU A 612 -21.75 0.80 -18.99
C LEU A 612 -20.70 0.86 -20.11
N LYS A 613 -19.97 1.97 -20.20
CA LYS A 613 -18.83 2.10 -21.11
C LYS A 613 -17.53 1.86 -20.37
N PHE A 614 -16.67 0.99 -20.89
CA PHE A 614 -15.29 0.83 -20.41
C PHE A 614 -14.50 2.13 -20.59
N CYS A 615 -13.85 2.62 -19.53
CA CYS A 615 -13.10 3.88 -19.53
C CYS A 615 -11.58 3.70 -19.41
N GLY A 616 -11.10 2.54 -18.95
CA GLY A 616 -9.66 2.26 -18.85
C GLY A 616 -9.29 1.41 -17.64
N PHE A 617 -8.11 0.79 -17.70
CA PHE A 617 -7.48 0.09 -16.58
C PHE A 617 -6.66 1.03 -15.71
N GLU A 618 -6.50 0.68 -14.41
CA GLU A 618 -5.64 1.42 -13.48
C GLU A 618 -4.18 0.95 -13.47
N ASN A 619 -3.93 -0.30 -13.84
CA ASN A 619 -2.60 -0.92 -13.74
C ASN A 619 -1.61 -0.28 -14.75
N LYS A 620 -0.84 0.69 -14.26
CA LYS A 620 0.14 1.44 -15.09
C LYS A 620 1.25 0.55 -15.64
N ASP A 621 1.67 -0.47 -14.89
CA ASP A 621 2.72 -1.40 -15.33
C ASP A 621 2.21 -2.27 -16.48
N ALA A 622 0.97 -2.78 -16.37
CA ALA A 622 0.33 -3.50 -17.46
C ALA A 622 0.16 -2.61 -18.71
N ILE A 623 -0.27 -1.36 -18.53
CA ILE A 623 -0.42 -0.39 -19.63
C ILE A 623 0.92 -0.10 -20.29
N SER A 624 1.99 0.09 -19.51
CA SER A 624 3.34 0.31 -20.05
C SER A 624 3.83 -0.89 -20.87
N SER A 625 3.71 -2.08 -20.29
CA SER A 625 4.12 -3.33 -20.99
C SER A 625 3.28 -3.61 -22.25
N PHE A 626 1.98 -3.28 -22.20
CA PHE A 626 1.11 -3.36 -23.38
C PHE A 626 1.58 -2.42 -24.51
N ARG A 627 1.91 -1.15 -24.16
CA ARG A 627 2.41 -0.16 -25.12
C ARG A 627 3.79 -0.49 -25.67
N GLU A 628 4.66 -1.10 -24.87
CA GLU A 628 5.96 -1.59 -25.32
C GLU A 628 5.81 -2.64 -26.44
N LEU A 629 4.79 -3.52 -26.34
CA LEU A 629 4.55 -4.57 -27.30
C LEU A 629 3.76 -4.10 -28.53
N HIS A 630 2.74 -3.26 -28.34
CA HIS A 630 1.80 -2.86 -29.41
C HIS A 630 2.05 -1.46 -29.98
N GLY A 631 3.03 -0.72 -29.44
CA GLY A 631 3.34 0.67 -29.82
C GLY A 631 2.64 1.69 -28.94
N GLN A 632 3.20 2.90 -28.84
CA GLN A 632 2.70 3.98 -27.97
C GLN A 632 1.30 4.46 -28.35
N GLU A 633 0.92 4.34 -29.62
CA GLU A 633 -0.39 4.75 -30.16
C GLU A 633 -1.46 3.65 -30.07
N ALA A 634 -1.12 2.48 -29.48
CA ALA A 634 -2.07 1.39 -29.34
C ALA A 634 -3.29 1.81 -28.51
N ASN A 635 -4.48 1.39 -28.95
CA ASN A 635 -5.72 1.71 -28.25
C ASN A 635 -5.84 0.92 -26.94
N ILE A 636 -5.48 1.54 -25.84
CA ILE A 636 -5.57 0.95 -24.48
C ILE A 636 -7.01 0.79 -23.98
N TYR A 637 -8.01 1.23 -24.72
CA TYR A 637 -9.43 1.10 -24.38
C TYR A 637 -10.12 -0.04 -25.14
N ASP A 638 -9.39 -0.78 -25.98
CA ASP A 638 -9.88 -1.93 -26.71
C ASP A 638 -9.67 -3.23 -25.92
N LEU A 639 -10.75 -3.75 -25.31
CA LEU A 639 -10.71 -4.98 -24.53
C LEU A 639 -10.37 -6.23 -25.37
N ALA A 640 -10.60 -6.21 -26.70
CA ALA A 640 -10.23 -7.33 -27.56
C ALA A 640 -8.71 -7.41 -27.76
N LEU A 641 -8.03 -6.27 -27.94
CA LEU A 641 -6.58 -6.20 -27.98
C LEU A 641 -5.96 -6.62 -26.66
N TRP A 642 -6.53 -6.16 -25.54
CA TRP A 642 -6.09 -6.57 -24.20
C TRP A 642 -6.24 -8.07 -23.97
N HIS A 643 -7.32 -8.70 -24.48
CA HIS A 643 -7.51 -10.15 -24.37
C HIS A 643 -6.44 -10.93 -25.13
N GLN A 644 -6.05 -10.44 -26.32
CA GLN A 644 -4.94 -11.04 -27.07
C GLN A 644 -3.60 -10.89 -26.34
N TYR A 645 -3.36 -9.70 -25.76
CA TYR A 645 -2.17 -9.44 -24.95
C TYR A 645 -2.10 -10.37 -23.73
N GLU A 646 -3.20 -10.52 -22.97
CA GLU A 646 -3.26 -11.36 -21.79
C GLU A 646 -3.05 -12.84 -22.08
N LYS A 647 -3.54 -13.36 -23.23
CA LYS A 647 -3.27 -14.73 -23.65
C LYS A 647 -1.78 -15.04 -23.78
N ASN A 648 -1.00 -14.06 -24.21
CA ASN A 648 0.45 -14.19 -24.34
C ASN A 648 1.20 -13.79 -23.05
N ASN A 649 0.52 -13.10 -22.14
CA ASN A 649 1.04 -12.61 -20.87
C ASN A 649 0.06 -12.92 -19.73
N PRO A 650 -0.17 -14.19 -19.36
CA PRO A 650 -1.25 -14.59 -18.44
C PRO A 650 -1.18 -13.93 -17.06
N ARG A 651 0.00 -13.45 -16.65
CA ARG A 651 0.21 -12.76 -15.37
C ARG A 651 0.03 -11.24 -15.43
N ALA A 652 -0.37 -10.68 -16.57
CA ALA A 652 -0.56 -9.23 -16.72
C ALA A 652 -1.55 -8.66 -15.69
N PHE A 653 -2.57 -9.45 -15.32
CA PHE A 653 -3.57 -9.12 -14.32
C PHE A 653 -3.52 -10.10 -13.12
N ALA A 654 -2.33 -10.44 -12.64
CA ALA A 654 -2.12 -11.45 -11.60
C ALA A 654 -2.91 -11.17 -10.31
N ALA A 655 -3.05 -9.91 -9.90
CA ALA A 655 -3.90 -9.56 -8.76
C ALA A 655 -5.38 -9.61 -9.15
N MET A 656 -5.80 -8.76 -10.07
CA MET A 656 -7.16 -8.71 -10.64
C MET A 656 -7.20 -7.68 -11.79
N TYR A 657 -8.23 -7.74 -12.62
CA TYR A 657 -8.63 -6.61 -13.45
C TYR A 657 -9.13 -5.50 -12.54
N GLN A 658 -8.50 -4.33 -12.57
CA GLN A 658 -9.01 -3.12 -11.94
C GLN A 658 -9.23 -2.08 -13.05
N PHE A 659 -10.47 -1.69 -13.23
CA PHE A 659 -10.86 -0.82 -14.33
C PHE A 659 -11.99 0.13 -13.92
N TRP A 660 -12.10 1.20 -14.69
CA TRP A 660 -13.19 2.17 -14.60
C TRP A 660 -14.17 1.99 -15.74
N CYS A 661 -15.45 2.18 -15.46
CA CYS A 661 -16.51 2.28 -16.44
C CYS A 661 -17.45 3.42 -16.06
N GLN A 662 -18.24 3.88 -17.04
CA GLN A 662 -19.16 5.00 -16.90
C GLN A 662 -20.56 4.61 -17.35
N LYS A 663 -21.60 5.02 -16.60
CA LYS A 663 -23.01 4.83 -16.97
C LYS A 663 -23.35 5.70 -18.17
N LEU A 664 -23.97 5.07 -19.21
CA LEU A 664 -24.38 5.70 -20.46
C LEU A 664 -25.64 6.55 -20.30
#